data_7b5b3ef99bb69be9a902536ace0bd7d8
#
_entry.id   7b5b3ef99bb69be9a902536ace0bd7d8
#
_cell.length_a   1.000
_cell.length_b   1.000
_cell.length_c   1.000
_cell.angle_alpha   90.00
_cell.angle_beta   90.00
_cell.angle_gamma   90.00
#
_symmetry.space_group_name_H-M   'P 1'
#
loop_
_entity.id
_entity.type
_entity.pdbx_description
1 polymer ?
#
loop_
_entity_poly.entity_id
_entity_poly.type
_entity_poly.pdbx_seq_one_letter_code
_entity_poly.pdbx_strand_id
1 'polypeptide(L)'
;MKNLSHHLIFEAAAQKAKEHSPFLAQLLILHPDILTGLCENGADRVYSDFSQAVSEYETRQWEQAALMRELRLAKGRLALFAALADIAGVWQLEKVTAVLSDFAQQCLVITINHLLNSAKKRNDISNSDHGTSGIIILAMGKLGGRELNYSSDIDLILFYEPGNLGYQGKYTEQHFMNKLAHDMVAIMQDRTGDGYVFRTDLRLRPDPASTPPAVTTGAAYYYYESVGQNWERAAMIKARPIAGDIEAGEKFLKSLTPFMWRRNLDFAAINDIHSIKRQMDTRQNKQIQPKGHNIKLGLGGIREIEFFTQIHQLIWGGREIDLRQKATCETLTTLTNKGLIDSKKEETLLNAYKFLRTLEHRIQMVADEQTHSLPTSDSELKNIAEFMNYENVDSFAKDLLAHLNAVHEIYASSFRSAEILGDTGNLVFTGVTHDTETLKTISNMGYSQPEVISEIIMGWHHGSSRATRTKRARELLTEMMPAILKRLSETSNPDTAFLKFNEFLQNLPAAIQLFSLFQMNPHLLGLIADIMGSAPMLAEILSHNPELLDAVLYEDFYDILPSLENLETQLQEKLQHSEHFEDSMDNLRQFRNEKQFQVGVQLLRGMVNSETSGVFLAALAECVLKQTLDIVLSEFQKTYGKIAGSQFTIIALGKLGSREMTFSSDIDLVFIYDAPDFEAYSDGEKSFTASVYYNRLTQRLLNALTAMGRDGRLYEVDTRLRPSGNQGLLAVSKKALANYFEESAWTFEYMAFTKARAVAGDTLLREDMENFIVQQIRKERDIDKLRNDVADMRERIEKEHPAVNHWDLKYVRGGLTDIDFIAQYLLLHHAPDMKEVKSGSARDIFMMLRNTIGCHPERSVSGVEGSLKNKAKIPRQAQHDNFLDPQTIDELIEYNKFLEQIFNMLRLCSDKDFDDKTAPEGLKKLLVKTVGEKSFDELDKRLLLVEKNVYNHYISLLNPNNSGE
;
A
#
# COMPACT_ATOMS: atom_id res chain seq x y z
N MET A 1 -23.99 -19.81 50.22
CA MET A 1 -22.66 -19.16 50.10
C MET A 1 -22.63 -18.02 49.08
N LYS A 2 -23.17 -18.12 47.84
CA LYS A 2 -23.17 -17.01 46.87
C LYS A 2 -23.93 -15.76 47.37
N ASN A 3 -25.09 -15.90 48.00
CA ASN A 3 -25.87 -14.76 48.50
C ASN A 3 -25.20 -14.00 49.66
N LEU A 4 -24.43 -14.70 50.51
CA LEU A 4 -23.69 -14.03 51.60
C LEU A 4 -22.52 -13.19 51.09
N SER A 5 -21.90 -13.62 49.96
CA SER A 5 -20.83 -12.88 49.34
C SER A 5 -21.33 -11.61 48.60
N HIS A 6 -22.48 -11.68 47.92
CA HIS A 6 -23.09 -10.52 47.27
C HIS A 6 -23.50 -9.46 48.31
N HIS A 7 -24.10 -9.88 49.41
CA HIS A 7 -24.56 -8.97 50.45
C HIS A 7 -23.40 -8.11 51.00
N LEU A 8 -22.29 -8.76 51.43
CA LEU A 8 -21.14 -8.05 51.96
C LEU A 8 -20.50 -7.10 50.99
N ILE A 9 -20.40 -7.51 49.73
CA ILE A 9 -19.74 -6.70 48.66
C ILE A 9 -20.58 -5.45 48.30
N PHE A 10 -21.90 -5.59 48.15
CA PHE A 10 -22.76 -4.46 47.80
C PHE A 10 -23.06 -3.53 48.99
N GLU A 11 -23.11 -4.04 50.25
CA GLU A 11 -23.18 -3.18 51.45
C GLU A 11 -21.90 -2.33 51.58
N ALA A 12 -20.73 -2.91 51.35
CA ALA A 12 -19.47 -2.16 51.37
C ALA A 12 -19.43 -1.10 50.27
N ALA A 13 -19.89 -1.44 49.05
CA ALA A 13 -20.01 -0.50 47.95
C ALA A 13 -21.01 0.63 48.22
N ALA A 14 -22.15 0.32 48.86
CA ALA A 14 -23.14 1.32 49.28
C ALA A 14 -22.60 2.26 50.34
N GLN A 15 -21.88 1.72 51.36
CA GLN A 15 -21.23 2.52 52.35
C GLN A 15 -20.21 3.50 51.73
N LYS A 16 -19.37 2.97 50.84
CA LYS A 16 -18.39 3.78 50.10
C LYS A 16 -19.06 4.86 49.23
N ALA A 17 -20.15 4.54 48.56
CA ALA A 17 -20.93 5.50 47.76
C ALA A 17 -21.48 6.63 48.64
N LYS A 18 -21.96 6.30 49.86
CA LYS A 18 -22.45 7.31 50.83
C LYS A 18 -21.34 8.23 51.31
N GLU A 19 -20.14 7.71 51.52
CA GLU A 19 -19.00 8.48 52.04
C GLU A 19 -18.42 9.44 51.02
N HIS A 20 -18.37 9.04 49.75
CA HIS A 20 -17.61 9.77 48.72
C HIS A 20 -18.47 10.46 47.64
N SER A 21 -19.79 10.18 47.55
CA SER A 21 -20.71 10.72 46.56
C SER A 21 -22.05 11.19 47.16
N PRO A 22 -22.23 12.48 47.35
CA PRO A 22 -23.53 13.04 47.77
C PRO A 22 -24.68 12.65 46.81
N PHE A 23 -24.40 12.57 45.51
CA PHE A 23 -25.37 12.15 44.52
C PHE A 23 -25.85 10.70 44.74
N LEU A 24 -24.91 9.75 44.85
CA LEU A 24 -25.27 8.35 45.11
C LEU A 24 -25.89 8.14 46.46
N ALA A 25 -25.50 8.90 47.47
CA ALA A 25 -26.13 8.88 48.80
C ALA A 25 -27.62 9.27 48.72
N GLN A 26 -27.95 10.28 47.94
CA GLN A 26 -29.34 10.67 47.69
C GLN A 26 -30.14 9.58 46.95
N LEU A 27 -29.53 8.96 45.91
CA LEU A 27 -30.20 7.90 45.18
C LEU A 27 -30.43 6.64 46.03
N LEU A 28 -29.54 6.33 46.96
CA LEU A 28 -29.72 5.24 47.92
C LEU A 28 -30.93 5.46 48.86
N ILE A 29 -31.25 6.73 49.20
CA ILE A 29 -32.44 7.08 49.98
C ILE A 29 -33.70 6.97 49.12
N LEU A 30 -33.65 7.39 47.84
CA LEU A 30 -34.79 7.39 46.93
C LEU A 30 -35.15 5.98 46.43
N HIS A 31 -34.15 5.09 46.24
CA HIS A 31 -34.29 3.75 45.67
C HIS A 31 -33.67 2.64 46.56
N PRO A 32 -34.16 2.44 47.81
CA PRO A 32 -33.60 1.46 48.72
C PRO A 32 -33.79 0.00 48.22
N ASP A 33 -34.80 -0.25 47.41
CA ASP A 33 -35.08 -1.54 46.76
C ASP A 33 -33.95 -2.01 45.85
N ILE A 34 -33.19 -1.10 45.25
CA ILE A 34 -32.05 -1.43 44.36
C ILE A 34 -30.94 -2.12 45.17
N LEU A 35 -30.54 -1.58 46.31
CA LEU A 35 -29.51 -2.20 47.14
C LEU A 35 -29.96 -3.61 47.64
N THR A 36 -31.22 -3.73 48.07
CA THR A 36 -31.80 -5.01 48.49
C THR A 36 -31.74 -6.02 47.32
N GLY A 37 -32.18 -5.63 46.12
CA GLY A 37 -32.12 -6.47 44.92
C GLY A 37 -30.72 -6.89 44.54
N LEU A 38 -29.71 -5.99 44.62
CA LEU A 38 -28.30 -6.31 44.37
C LEU A 38 -27.73 -7.32 45.37
N CYS A 39 -28.05 -7.16 46.65
CA CYS A 39 -27.64 -8.08 47.73
C CYS A 39 -28.24 -9.48 47.56
N GLU A 40 -29.51 -9.57 47.17
CA GLU A 40 -30.23 -10.84 47.00
C GLU A 40 -29.95 -11.53 45.66
N ASN A 41 -29.95 -10.81 44.56
CA ASN A 41 -29.99 -11.38 43.21
C ASN A 41 -28.72 -11.11 42.36
N GLY A 42 -27.87 -10.18 42.81
CA GLY A 42 -26.67 -9.76 42.12
C GLY A 42 -26.97 -8.80 40.94
N ALA A 43 -25.92 -8.15 40.43
CA ALA A 43 -26.02 -7.04 39.46
C ALA A 43 -26.64 -7.44 38.11
N ASP A 44 -26.26 -8.63 37.57
CA ASP A 44 -26.75 -9.05 36.26
C ASP A 44 -28.25 -9.36 36.25
N ARG A 45 -28.77 -9.92 37.35
CA ARG A 45 -30.20 -10.19 37.47
C ARG A 45 -31.00 -8.90 37.63
N VAL A 46 -30.54 -8.00 38.51
CA VAL A 46 -31.16 -6.67 38.66
C VAL A 46 -31.21 -5.91 37.33
N TYR A 47 -30.13 -5.95 36.56
CA TYR A 47 -30.08 -5.35 35.22
C TYR A 47 -31.06 -6.00 34.25
N SER A 48 -31.12 -7.33 34.19
CA SER A 48 -32.05 -8.05 33.31
C SER A 48 -33.52 -7.66 33.61
N ASP A 49 -33.91 -7.67 34.89
CA ASP A 49 -35.26 -7.32 35.29
C ASP A 49 -35.57 -5.85 35.02
N PHE A 50 -34.59 -4.96 35.23
CA PHE A 50 -34.69 -3.52 34.91
C PHE A 50 -34.85 -3.29 33.40
N SER A 51 -34.01 -3.90 32.59
CA SER A 51 -34.03 -3.75 31.10
C SER A 51 -35.36 -4.24 30.53
N GLN A 52 -35.87 -5.36 31.07
CA GLN A 52 -37.20 -5.87 30.69
C GLN A 52 -38.29 -4.87 31.05
N ALA A 53 -38.29 -4.33 32.29
CA ALA A 53 -39.29 -3.34 32.70
C ALA A 53 -39.28 -2.06 31.88
N VAL A 54 -38.09 -1.56 31.48
CA VAL A 54 -37.95 -0.40 30.60
C VAL A 54 -38.41 -0.73 29.19
N SER A 55 -38.17 -1.94 28.65
CA SER A 55 -38.64 -2.32 27.33
C SER A 55 -40.18 -2.33 27.21
N GLU A 56 -40.88 -2.59 28.30
CA GLU A 56 -42.37 -2.48 28.28
C GLU A 56 -42.87 -1.06 28.09
N TYR A 57 -42.02 -0.04 28.33
CA TYR A 57 -42.44 1.37 28.08
C TYR A 57 -42.68 1.65 26.61
N GLU A 58 -42.07 0.92 25.70
CA GLU A 58 -42.23 1.04 24.28
C GLU A 58 -43.67 0.72 23.82
N THR A 59 -44.30 -0.25 24.43
CA THR A 59 -45.63 -0.72 24.03
C THR A 59 -46.78 0.06 24.72
N ARG A 60 -46.49 0.84 25.79
CA ARG A 60 -47.47 1.62 26.52
C ARG A 60 -47.79 2.91 25.80
N GLN A 61 -49.10 3.32 25.94
CA GLN A 61 -49.49 4.66 25.52
C GLN A 61 -49.21 5.64 26.66
N TRP A 62 -48.36 6.61 26.40
CA TRP A 62 -47.94 7.59 27.38
C TRP A 62 -48.56 8.96 27.12
N GLU A 63 -48.91 9.69 28.18
CA GLU A 63 -48.93 11.15 28.17
C GLU A 63 -47.47 11.64 28.32
N GLN A 64 -47.09 12.70 27.59
CA GLN A 64 -45.67 13.12 27.51
C GLN A 64 -45.07 13.41 28.87
N ALA A 65 -45.81 14.09 29.77
CA ALA A 65 -45.34 14.40 31.14
C ALA A 65 -45.07 13.12 31.94
N ALA A 66 -45.93 12.09 31.82
CA ALA A 66 -45.78 10.83 32.50
C ALA A 66 -44.55 10.05 31.93
N LEU A 67 -44.37 10.02 30.62
CA LEU A 67 -43.19 9.42 29.98
C LEU A 67 -41.92 10.10 30.48
N MET A 68 -41.84 11.41 30.47
CA MET A 68 -40.70 12.17 30.95
C MET A 68 -40.34 11.83 32.42
N ARG A 69 -41.32 11.67 33.26
CA ARG A 69 -41.11 11.26 34.66
C ARG A 69 -40.56 9.86 34.78
N GLU A 70 -41.16 8.87 34.11
CA GLU A 70 -40.76 7.47 34.20
C GLU A 70 -39.35 7.25 33.66
N LEU A 71 -38.96 7.89 32.55
CA LEU A 71 -37.60 7.81 32.01
C LEU A 71 -36.55 8.39 32.99
N ARG A 72 -36.88 9.46 33.74
CA ARG A 72 -36.00 10.08 34.73
C ARG A 72 -35.84 9.19 35.98
N LEU A 73 -36.91 8.60 36.45
CA LEU A 73 -36.88 7.64 37.54
C LEU A 73 -36.07 6.40 37.17
N ALA A 74 -36.24 5.87 35.95
CA ALA A 74 -35.45 4.77 35.44
C ALA A 74 -33.96 5.13 35.33
N LYS A 75 -33.61 6.37 34.90
CA LYS A 75 -32.23 6.86 34.86
C LYS A 75 -31.58 6.86 36.27
N GLY A 76 -32.30 7.35 37.29
CA GLY A 76 -31.84 7.38 38.66
C GLY A 76 -31.57 5.95 39.19
N ARG A 77 -32.48 5.00 38.95
CA ARG A 77 -32.32 3.60 39.30
C ARG A 77 -31.12 2.96 38.63
N LEU A 78 -30.95 3.17 37.31
CA LEU A 78 -29.81 2.70 36.55
C LEU A 78 -28.49 3.26 37.11
N ALA A 79 -28.42 4.59 37.29
CA ALA A 79 -27.25 5.25 37.83
C ALA A 79 -26.79 4.62 39.15
N LEU A 80 -27.75 4.33 40.03
CA LEU A 80 -27.44 3.72 41.31
C LEU A 80 -26.92 2.29 41.23
N PHE A 81 -27.62 1.37 40.55
CA PHE A 81 -27.17 -0.02 40.54
C PHE A 81 -25.91 -0.21 39.68
N ALA A 82 -25.73 0.54 38.58
CA ALA A 82 -24.51 0.49 37.78
C ALA A 82 -23.31 1.03 38.60
N ALA A 83 -23.50 2.14 39.36
CA ALA A 83 -22.46 2.67 40.23
C ALA A 83 -22.06 1.66 41.31
N LEU A 84 -23.04 1.05 41.99
CA LEU A 84 -22.75 0.05 43.03
C LEU A 84 -22.04 -1.19 42.46
N ALA A 85 -22.39 -1.65 41.25
CA ALA A 85 -21.73 -2.77 40.60
C ALA A 85 -20.29 -2.43 40.14
N ASP A 86 -20.04 -1.18 39.73
CA ASP A 86 -18.71 -0.65 39.38
C ASP A 86 -17.84 -0.47 40.66
N ILE A 87 -18.35 0.17 41.69
CA ILE A 87 -17.64 0.37 42.96
C ILE A 87 -17.31 -0.96 43.64
N ALA A 88 -18.21 -1.94 43.56
CA ALA A 88 -18.04 -3.30 44.05
C ALA A 88 -17.03 -4.13 43.25
N GLY A 89 -16.60 -3.66 42.04
CA GLY A 89 -15.75 -4.39 41.14
C GLY A 89 -16.39 -5.64 40.50
N VAL A 90 -17.73 -5.79 40.63
CA VAL A 90 -18.49 -6.90 40.06
C VAL A 90 -18.63 -6.75 38.55
N TRP A 91 -18.82 -5.52 38.05
CA TRP A 91 -18.78 -5.20 36.65
C TRP A 91 -17.47 -4.54 36.27
N GLN A 92 -16.88 -5.02 35.15
CA GLN A 92 -15.73 -4.38 34.52
C GLN A 92 -16.19 -3.13 33.73
N LEU A 93 -15.27 -2.25 33.40
CA LEU A 93 -15.53 -0.99 32.70
C LEU A 93 -16.42 -1.18 31.45
N GLU A 94 -16.11 -2.17 30.64
CA GLU A 94 -16.81 -2.45 29.39
C GLU A 94 -18.28 -2.80 29.61
N LYS A 95 -18.60 -3.53 30.68
CA LYS A 95 -19.98 -3.86 31.06
C LYS A 95 -20.73 -2.63 31.55
N VAL A 96 -20.12 -1.82 32.41
CA VAL A 96 -20.73 -0.58 32.93
C VAL A 96 -21.11 0.36 31.80
N THR A 97 -20.16 0.63 30.91
CA THR A 97 -20.38 1.56 29.78
C THR A 97 -21.36 1.03 28.76
N ALA A 98 -21.38 -0.30 28.53
CA ALA A 98 -22.37 -0.95 27.67
C ALA A 98 -23.79 -0.79 28.22
N VAL A 99 -24.00 -1.05 29.53
CA VAL A 99 -25.30 -0.93 30.18
C VAL A 99 -25.83 0.51 30.12
N LEU A 100 -24.96 1.50 30.35
CA LEU A 100 -25.34 2.92 30.25
C LEU A 100 -25.71 3.29 28.80
N SER A 101 -25.00 2.75 27.83
CA SER A 101 -25.25 2.99 26.39
C SER A 101 -26.53 2.32 25.91
N ASP A 102 -26.80 1.09 26.35
CA ASP A 102 -28.01 0.35 25.99
C ASP A 102 -29.27 1.04 26.56
N PHE A 103 -29.21 1.58 27.79
CA PHE A 103 -30.30 2.35 28.35
C PHE A 103 -30.54 3.68 27.57
N ALA A 104 -29.49 4.39 27.20
CA ALA A 104 -29.60 5.59 26.38
C ALA A 104 -30.30 5.30 25.03
N GLN A 105 -29.91 4.18 24.40
CA GLN A 105 -30.56 3.68 23.19
C GLN A 105 -32.04 3.38 23.41
N GLN A 106 -32.38 2.63 24.48
CA GLN A 106 -33.78 2.31 24.82
C GLN A 106 -34.62 3.61 25.00
N CYS A 107 -34.09 4.58 25.75
CA CYS A 107 -34.77 5.87 25.94
C CYS A 107 -35.07 6.59 24.63
N LEU A 108 -34.12 6.57 23.68
CA LEU A 108 -34.32 7.18 22.36
C LEU A 108 -35.37 6.45 21.51
N VAL A 109 -35.34 5.11 21.51
CA VAL A 109 -36.37 4.29 20.83
C VAL A 109 -37.77 4.59 21.38
N ILE A 110 -37.92 4.58 22.71
CA ILE A 110 -39.20 4.88 23.38
C ILE A 110 -39.68 6.30 23.05
N THR A 111 -38.75 7.28 23.06
CA THR A 111 -39.06 8.68 22.76
C THR A 111 -39.53 8.87 21.32
N ILE A 112 -38.83 8.30 20.34
CA ILE A 112 -39.22 8.38 18.92
C ILE A 112 -40.56 7.70 18.70
N ASN A 113 -40.81 6.52 19.25
CA ASN A 113 -42.08 5.82 19.15
C ASN A 113 -43.23 6.65 19.73
N HIS A 114 -42.99 7.27 20.88
CA HIS A 114 -44.01 8.18 21.48
C HIS A 114 -44.33 9.36 20.58
N LEU A 115 -43.32 10.03 19.99
CA LEU A 115 -43.48 11.18 19.11
C LEU A 115 -44.19 10.81 17.80
N LEU A 116 -43.83 9.70 17.17
CA LEU A 116 -44.48 9.22 15.95
C LEU A 116 -45.92 8.80 16.19
N ASN A 117 -46.20 8.06 17.26
CA ASN A 117 -47.56 7.70 17.63
C ASN A 117 -48.43 8.91 17.96
N SER A 118 -47.88 9.95 18.59
CA SER A 118 -48.55 11.22 18.85
C SER A 118 -48.86 11.99 17.57
N ALA A 119 -47.92 11.98 16.59
CA ALA A 119 -48.14 12.60 15.28
C ALA A 119 -49.20 11.84 14.47
N LYS A 120 -49.23 10.51 14.52
CA LYS A 120 -50.26 9.70 13.87
C LYS A 120 -51.65 9.97 14.44
N LYS A 121 -51.78 10.10 15.78
CA LYS A 121 -53.05 10.48 16.44
C LYS A 121 -53.58 11.85 15.98
N ARG A 122 -52.67 12.76 15.60
CA ARG A 122 -53.07 14.09 15.05
C ARG A 122 -53.33 14.05 13.52
N ASN A 123 -53.17 12.89 12.88
CA ASN A 123 -53.20 12.71 11.43
C ASN A 123 -52.12 13.53 10.67
N ASP A 124 -51.00 13.82 11.31
CA ASP A 124 -49.87 14.51 10.67
C ASP A 124 -49.09 13.57 9.76
N ILE A 125 -49.05 12.25 10.08
CA ILE A 125 -48.36 11.19 9.35
C ILE A 125 -49.23 9.95 9.18
N SER A 126 -49.01 9.19 8.12
CA SER A 126 -49.72 7.92 7.89
C SER A 126 -48.90 6.72 8.42
N ASN A 127 -47.57 6.77 8.34
CA ASN A 127 -46.65 5.74 8.86
C ASN A 127 -46.09 6.17 10.23
N SER A 128 -46.38 5.41 11.30
CA SER A 128 -45.79 5.61 12.64
C SER A 128 -44.90 4.47 13.08
N ASP A 129 -44.65 3.48 12.23
CA ASP A 129 -43.68 2.43 12.50
C ASP A 129 -42.27 3.01 12.37
N HIS A 130 -41.53 3.05 13.51
CA HIS A 130 -40.21 3.63 13.53
C HIS A 130 -39.21 2.86 12.64
N GLY A 131 -39.38 1.52 12.50
CA GLY A 131 -38.50 0.67 11.71
C GLY A 131 -38.62 0.86 10.19
N THR A 132 -39.70 1.49 9.73
CA THR A 132 -39.93 1.79 8.30
C THR A 132 -40.20 3.28 8.03
N SER A 133 -40.01 4.13 9.04
CA SER A 133 -40.28 5.57 8.95
C SER A 133 -39.26 6.34 8.13
N GLY A 134 -38.11 5.77 7.83
CA GLY A 134 -36.98 6.45 7.23
C GLY A 134 -36.29 7.46 8.16
N ILE A 135 -36.69 7.55 9.45
CA ILE A 135 -35.99 8.34 10.45
C ILE A 135 -34.79 7.57 10.95
N ILE A 136 -33.62 8.19 10.92
CA ILE A 136 -32.36 7.58 11.34
C ILE A 136 -31.76 8.40 12.46
N ILE A 137 -31.55 7.80 13.64
CA ILE A 137 -30.78 8.41 14.72
C ILE A 137 -29.46 7.69 14.83
N LEU A 138 -28.38 8.39 14.46
CA LEU A 138 -27.02 7.91 14.63
C LEU A 138 -26.46 8.34 15.98
N ALA A 139 -26.01 7.39 16.79
CA ALA A 139 -25.16 7.66 17.95
C ALA A 139 -23.74 7.89 17.48
N MET A 140 -23.11 8.92 18.01
CA MET A 140 -21.74 9.32 17.74
C MET A 140 -20.90 9.18 19.02
N GLY A 141 -19.59 9.39 18.91
CA GLY A 141 -18.70 9.45 20.06
C GLY A 141 -18.79 8.24 21.00
N LYS A 142 -18.87 8.49 22.29
CA LYS A 142 -18.93 7.43 23.33
C LYS A 142 -20.18 6.55 23.22
N LEU A 143 -21.34 7.12 22.91
CA LEU A 143 -22.57 6.34 22.73
C LEU A 143 -22.48 5.42 21.50
N GLY A 144 -21.92 5.92 20.41
CA GLY A 144 -21.70 5.12 19.19
C GLY A 144 -20.78 3.93 19.42
N GLY A 145 -19.71 4.10 20.19
CA GLY A 145 -18.77 3.05 20.60
C GLY A 145 -19.26 2.15 21.74
N ARG A 146 -20.46 2.37 22.30
CA ARG A 146 -20.97 1.71 23.53
C ARG A 146 -20.06 1.94 24.74
N GLU A 147 -19.43 3.11 24.81
CA GLU A 147 -18.47 3.51 25.83
C GLU A 147 -18.99 4.70 26.68
N LEU A 148 -20.34 4.82 26.87
CA LEU A 148 -20.96 5.95 27.55
C LEU A 148 -20.59 6.01 29.02
N ASN A 149 -20.31 7.23 29.53
CA ASN A 149 -20.04 7.48 30.97
C ASN A 149 -21.33 7.76 31.74
N TYR A 150 -21.19 7.89 33.09
CA TYR A 150 -22.29 8.22 34.01
C TYR A 150 -22.96 9.55 33.69
N SER A 151 -22.17 10.62 33.53
CA SER A 151 -22.66 11.97 33.25
C SER A 151 -22.06 12.49 31.97
N SER A 152 -22.37 11.83 30.86
CA SER A 152 -21.95 12.21 29.52
C SER A 152 -23.10 12.81 28.73
N ASP A 153 -22.78 13.75 27.85
CA ASP A 153 -23.69 14.08 26.76
C ASP A 153 -23.83 12.90 25.82
N ILE A 154 -24.96 12.77 25.18
CA ILE A 154 -25.16 11.85 24.05
C ILE A 154 -25.06 12.65 22.76
N ASP A 155 -24.02 12.33 21.96
CA ASP A 155 -23.80 12.93 20.66
C ASP A 155 -24.66 12.20 19.62
N LEU A 156 -25.56 12.92 18.96
CA LEU A 156 -26.52 12.35 18.00
C LEU A 156 -26.52 13.10 16.69
N ILE A 157 -26.81 12.38 15.60
CA ILE A 157 -27.19 12.97 14.32
C ILE A 157 -28.54 12.40 13.92
N LEU A 158 -29.47 13.29 13.54
CA LEU A 158 -30.77 12.90 13.05
C LEU A 158 -30.86 13.09 11.54
N PHE A 159 -30.97 11.97 10.81
CA PHE A 159 -31.23 11.93 9.37
C PHE A 159 -32.65 11.42 9.09
N TYR A 160 -33.17 11.70 7.88
CA TYR A 160 -34.40 11.11 7.43
C TYR A 160 -34.48 10.95 5.91
N GLU A 161 -35.25 9.97 5.47
CA GLU A 161 -35.58 9.75 4.06
C GLU A 161 -36.92 10.39 3.75
N PRO A 162 -37.01 11.40 2.85
CA PRO A 162 -38.24 12.08 2.54
C PRO A 162 -39.30 11.13 1.99
N GLY A 163 -40.57 11.33 2.43
CA GLY A 163 -41.73 10.60 1.92
C GLY A 163 -42.08 9.32 2.66
N ASN A 164 -41.17 8.69 3.41
CA ASN A 164 -41.41 7.40 4.08
C ASN A 164 -42.42 7.51 5.23
N LEU A 165 -42.55 8.68 5.85
CA LEU A 165 -43.55 8.97 6.89
C LEU A 165 -44.97 9.13 6.33
N GLY A 166 -45.10 9.37 5.01
CA GLY A 166 -46.40 9.75 4.43
C GLY A 166 -46.98 11.01 5.11
N TYR A 167 -46.17 12.07 5.23
CA TYR A 167 -46.51 13.30 5.92
C TYR A 167 -47.67 14.03 5.22
N GLN A 168 -48.68 14.40 5.98
CA GLN A 168 -49.95 15.06 5.53
C GLN A 168 -50.24 16.34 6.31
N GLY A 169 -49.31 16.78 7.16
CA GLY A 169 -49.54 17.94 8.01
C GLY A 169 -49.57 19.29 7.26
N LYS A 170 -49.82 20.35 7.97
CA LYS A 170 -49.99 21.72 7.42
C LYS A 170 -48.71 22.36 6.87
N TYR A 171 -47.56 21.97 7.42
CA TYR A 171 -46.24 22.54 7.09
C TYR A 171 -45.48 21.62 6.16
N THR A 172 -44.17 21.91 5.87
CA THR A 172 -43.32 21.02 5.13
C THR A 172 -42.85 19.85 6.02
N GLU A 173 -42.54 18.71 5.41
CA GLU A 173 -41.96 17.55 6.11
C GLU A 173 -40.68 17.91 6.87
N GLN A 174 -39.82 18.76 6.26
CA GLN A 174 -38.64 19.32 6.93
C GLN A 174 -38.93 20.05 8.22
N HIS A 175 -39.99 20.86 8.23
CA HIS A 175 -40.43 21.57 9.44
C HIS A 175 -40.91 20.60 10.52
N PHE A 176 -41.64 19.56 10.13
CA PHE A 176 -42.08 18.50 11.04
C PHE A 176 -40.87 17.76 11.65
N MET A 177 -39.90 17.40 10.82
CA MET A 177 -38.69 16.71 11.27
C MET A 177 -37.84 17.55 12.23
N ASN A 178 -37.71 18.85 11.96
CA ASN A 178 -37.03 19.77 12.90
C ASN A 178 -37.75 19.87 14.24
N LYS A 179 -39.10 19.94 14.21
CA LYS A 179 -39.91 19.94 15.42
C LYS A 179 -39.75 18.62 16.18
N LEU A 180 -39.78 17.48 15.51
CA LEU A 180 -39.57 16.16 16.11
C LEU A 180 -38.20 16.09 16.79
N ALA A 181 -37.11 16.61 16.15
CA ALA A 181 -35.82 16.71 16.75
C ALA A 181 -35.77 17.54 18.02
N HIS A 182 -36.42 18.70 18.02
CA HIS A 182 -36.54 19.55 19.21
C HIS A 182 -37.36 18.88 20.34
N ASP A 183 -38.51 18.27 20.00
CA ASP A 183 -39.34 17.55 20.97
C ASP A 183 -38.60 16.36 21.57
N MET A 184 -37.80 15.61 20.78
CA MET A 184 -36.90 14.54 21.25
C MET A 184 -35.87 15.08 22.25
N VAL A 185 -35.17 16.15 21.90
CA VAL A 185 -34.22 16.79 22.80
C VAL A 185 -34.88 17.24 24.10
N ALA A 186 -36.04 17.85 24.04
CA ALA A 186 -36.80 18.32 25.22
C ALA A 186 -37.15 17.14 26.15
N ILE A 187 -37.70 16.03 25.62
CA ILE A 187 -37.98 14.83 26.44
C ILE A 187 -36.74 14.31 27.13
N MET A 188 -35.60 14.28 26.46
CA MET A 188 -34.36 13.72 26.97
C MET A 188 -33.62 14.64 27.97
N GLN A 189 -33.59 15.95 27.69
CA GLN A 189 -32.68 16.90 28.32
C GLN A 189 -33.33 17.84 29.33
N ASP A 190 -34.63 18.19 29.19
CA ASP A 190 -35.27 19.19 30.05
C ASP A 190 -35.26 18.73 31.53
N ARG A 191 -34.85 19.62 32.42
CA ARG A 191 -34.85 19.35 33.84
C ARG A 191 -36.26 19.52 34.43
N THR A 192 -36.73 18.46 35.06
CA THR A 192 -37.97 18.46 35.84
C THR A 192 -37.69 18.26 37.31
N GLY A 193 -38.69 18.14 38.17
CA GLY A 193 -38.55 17.78 39.60
C GLY A 193 -37.85 16.42 39.79
N ASP A 194 -37.90 15.51 38.78
CA ASP A 194 -37.33 14.20 38.79
C ASP A 194 -35.94 14.16 38.10
N GLY A 195 -35.38 15.32 37.71
CA GLY A 195 -34.09 15.44 37.03
C GLY A 195 -34.19 15.49 35.51
N TYR A 196 -33.20 14.88 34.81
CA TYR A 196 -33.14 14.76 33.36
C TYR A 196 -32.72 13.32 32.97
N VAL A 197 -32.93 12.94 31.68
CA VAL A 197 -32.48 11.61 31.19
C VAL A 197 -31.05 11.67 30.74
N PHE A 198 -30.80 12.37 29.61
CA PHE A 198 -29.44 12.64 29.07
C PHE A 198 -29.39 14.04 28.45
N ARG A 199 -28.27 14.73 28.61
CA ARG A 199 -27.95 15.91 27.80
C ARG A 199 -27.69 15.47 26.39
N THR A 200 -28.23 16.17 25.39
CA THR A 200 -28.21 15.77 23.99
C THR A 200 -27.46 16.81 23.15
N ASP A 201 -26.47 16.36 22.38
CA ASP A 201 -25.70 17.21 21.47
C ASP A 201 -25.93 16.81 20.02
N LEU A 202 -26.46 17.74 19.19
CA LEU A 202 -26.72 17.57 17.76
C LEU A 202 -25.67 18.27 16.89
N ARG A 203 -24.57 18.78 17.45
CA ARG A 203 -23.57 19.59 16.71
C ARG A 203 -22.66 18.81 15.78
N LEU A 204 -22.64 17.47 15.82
CA LEU A 204 -21.87 16.63 14.91
C LEU A 204 -22.56 16.38 13.56
N ARG A 205 -23.73 16.95 13.33
CA ARG A 205 -24.39 16.89 12.01
C ARG A 205 -23.62 17.67 10.94
N PRO A 206 -23.82 17.40 9.63
CA PRO A 206 -23.19 18.14 8.55
C PRO A 206 -23.41 19.66 8.68
N ASP A 207 -22.34 20.43 8.70
CA ASP A 207 -22.33 21.90 8.81
C ASP A 207 -23.39 22.45 9.79
N PRO A 208 -23.21 22.29 11.11
CA PRO A 208 -24.22 22.66 12.10
C PRO A 208 -24.55 24.16 12.15
N ALA A 209 -23.71 25.01 11.54
CA ALA A 209 -23.99 26.45 11.43
C ALA A 209 -25.05 26.77 10.36
N SER A 210 -25.14 25.97 9.31
CA SER A 210 -26.00 26.22 8.13
C SER A 210 -27.14 25.21 7.99
N THR A 211 -27.04 24.03 8.63
CA THR A 211 -28.06 22.98 8.49
C THR A 211 -29.02 22.93 9.67
N PRO A 212 -30.30 22.56 9.43
CA PRO A 212 -31.26 22.34 10.49
C PRO A 212 -30.96 21.11 11.33
N PRO A 213 -31.58 20.91 12.52
CA PRO A 213 -31.37 19.77 13.41
C PRO A 213 -31.58 18.40 12.75
N ALA A 214 -32.53 18.28 11.84
CA ALA A 214 -32.80 17.09 11.04
C ALA A 214 -32.38 17.34 9.59
N VAL A 215 -31.58 16.45 9.01
CA VAL A 215 -31.03 16.57 7.66
C VAL A 215 -31.46 15.37 6.82
N THR A 216 -31.80 15.58 5.53
CA THR A 216 -32.13 14.46 4.63
C THR A 216 -30.85 13.61 4.34
N THR A 217 -31.04 12.30 4.17
CA THR A 217 -29.94 11.39 3.81
C THR A 217 -29.22 11.79 2.53
N GLY A 218 -29.97 12.29 1.52
CA GLY A 218 -29.40 12.77 0.25
C GLY A 218 -28.50 14.01 0.42
N ALA A 219 -28.96 15.00 1.22
CA ALA A 219 -28.14 16.19 1.50
C ALA A 219 -26.91 15.86 2.33
N ALA A 220 -27.02 14.95 3.29
CA ALA A 220 -25.91 14.48 4.09
C ALA A 220 -24.87 13.72 3.23
N TYR A 221 -25.31 12.82 2.34
CA TYR A 221 -24.44 12.11 1.42
C TYR A 221 -23.64 13.07 0.54
N TYR A 222 -24.32 14.01 -0.10
CA TYR A 222 -23.69 15.04 -0.93
C TYR A 222 -22.67 15.87 -0.15
N TYR A 223 -22.99 16.26 1.09
CA TYR A 223 -22.08 17.00 1.96
C TYR A 223 -20.81 16.21 2.26
N TYR A 224 -20.94 14.95 2.72
CA TYR A 224 -19.78 14.13 3.07
C TYR A 224 -18.91 13.77 1.87
N GLU A 225 -19.52 13.60 0.70
CA GLU A 225 -18.78 13.30 -0.52
C GLU A 225 -17.98 14.52 -1.02
N SER A 226 -18.56 15.73 -0.96
CA SER A 226 -18.00 16.93 -1.59
C SER A 226 -17.24 17.86 -0.66
N VAL A 227 -17.67 17.98 0.61
CA VAL A 227 -17.18 19.00 1.57
C VAL A 227 -16.71 18.39 2.88
N GLY A 228 -17.04 17.12 3.15
CA GLY A 228 -16.75 16.43 4.41
C GLY A 228 -15.30 16.56 4.88
N GLN A 229 -15.12 16.93 6.14
CA GLN A 229 -13.82 17.23 6.74
C GLN A 229 -13.19 15.96 7.34
N ASN A 230 -11.85 15.96 7.49
CA ASN A 230 -11.13 14.79 8.03
C ASN A 230 -11.50 14.50 9.50
N TRP A 231 -11.81 15.52 10.31
CA TRP A 231 -12.28 15.30 11.68
C TRP A 231 -13.65 14.61 11.72
N GLU A 232 -14.53 14.87 10.73
CA GLU A 232 -15.83 14.20 10.60
C GLU A 232 -15.64 12.72 10.24
N ARG A 233 -14.66 12.38 9.41
CA ARG A 233 -14.29 10.99 9.14
C ARG A 233 -13.90 10.24 10.43
N ALA A 234 -13.06 10.85 11.26
CA ALA A 234 -12.68 10.29 12.56
C ALA A 234 -13.89 10.13 13.48
N ALA A 235 -14.80 11.11 13.52
CA ALA A 235 -16.03 11.04 14.30
C ALA A 235 -16.96 9.90 13.81
N MET A 236 -17.06 9.71 12.49
CA MET A 236 -17.89 8.67 11.88
C MET A 236 -17.42 7.23 12.16
N ILE A 237 -16.16 7.01 12.57
CA ILE A 237 -15.68 5.67 12.97
C ILE A 237 -16.60 5.04 14.02
N LYS A 238 -17.05 5.85 14.98
CA LYS A 238 -17.92 5.40 16.06
C LYS A 238 -19.43 5.49 15.74
N ALA A 239 -19.81 5.96 14.54
CA ALA A 239 -21.21 6.11 14.16
C ALA A 239 -21.98 4.80 14.17
N ARG A 240 -23.17 4.76 14.83
CA ARG A 240 -24.04 3.59 14.94
C ARG A 240 -25.50 4.00 14.90
N PRO A 241 -26.34 3.43 14.02
CA PRO A 241 -27.79 3.65 14.09
C PRO A 241 -28.32 2.98 15.34
N ILE A 242 -29.08 3.72 16.14
CA ILE A 242 -29.55 3.27 17.46
C ILE A 242 -31.05 3.42 17.67
N ALA A 243 -31.72 4.25 16.90
CA ALA A 243 -33.17 4.42 16.98
C ALA A 243 -33.72 4.85 15.61
N GLY A 244 -35.00 4.67 15.40
CA GLY A 244 -35.68 4.88 14.13
C GLY A 244 -35.46 3.68 13.19
N ASP A 245 -35.33 3.93 11.91
CA ASP A 245 -35.10 2.93 10.87
C ASP A 245 -33.62 2.50 10.85
N ILE A 246 -33.33 1.42 11.55
CA ILE A 246 -31.97 0.88 11.70
C ILE A 246 -31.42 0.41 10.36
N GLU A 247 -32.25 -0.25 9.53
CA GLU A 247 -31.84 -0.77 8.23
C GLU A 247 -31.45 0.37 7.28
N ALA A 248 -32.27 1.42 7.20
CA ALA A 248 -31.93 2.62 6.44
C ALA A 248 -30.65 3.29 6.96
N GLY A 249 -30.44 3.32 8.28
CA GLY A 249 -29.22 3.82 8.90
C GLY A 249 -27.97 3.02 8.55
N GLU A 250 -28.05 1.72 8.56
CA GLU A 250 -26.98 0.82 8.17
C GLU A 250 -26.61 0.98 6.67
N LYS A 251 -27.65 1.06 5.83
CA LYS A 251 -27.49 1.32 4.39
C LYS A 251 -26.83 2.67 4.12
N PHE A 252 -27.23 3.71 4.85
CA PHE A 252 -26.61 5.03 4.75
C PHE A 252 -25.12 4.99 5.16
N LEU A 253 -24.77 4.39 6.30
CA LEU A 253 -23.37 4.25 6.71
C LEU A 253 -22.54 3.41 5.71
N LYS A 254 -23.15 2.39 5.10
CA LYS A 254 -22.49 1.61 4.05
C LYS A 254 -22.20 2.46 2.81
N SER A 255 -23.12 3.36 2.43
CA SER A 255 -22.89 4.28 1.30
C SER A 255 -21.77 5.29 1.58
N LEU A 256 -21.51 5.64 2.85
CA LEU A 256 -20.42 6.51 3.27
C LEU A 256 -19.07 5.79 3.42
N THR A 257 -18.98 4.47 3.17
CA THR A 257 -17.75 3.70 3.27
C THR A 257 -16.58 4.32 2.50
N PRO A 258 -16.74 4.81 1.24
CA PRO A 258 -15.65 5.44 0.50
C PRO A 258 -15.15 6.75 1.14
N PHE A 259 -16.03 7.49 1.80
CA PHE A 259 -15.67 8.69 2.56
C PHE A 259 -14.90 8.34 3.84
N MET A 260 -15.39 7.36 4.63
CA MET A 260 -14.81 6.99 5.92
C MET A 260 -13.50 6.21 5.77
N TRP A 261 -13.49 5.21 4.87
CA TRP A 261 -12.45 4.18 4.74
C TRP A 261 -11.79 4.26 3.37
N ARG A 262 -10.83 5.18 3.23
CA ARG A 262 -10.07 5.31 1.98
C ARG A 262 -9.08 4.16 1.88
N ARG A 263 -8.96 3.56 0.68
CA ARG A 263 -7.97 2.50 0.42
C ARG A 263 -6.53 3.02 0.46
N ASN A 264 -6.33 4.29 0.10
CA ASN A 264 -5.03 4.94 0.13
C ASN A 264 -4.79 5.54 1.52
N LEU A 265 -3.52 5.50 1.96
CA LEU A 265 -3.10 6.04 3.25
C LEU A 265 -3.41 7.54 3.35
N ASP A 266 -4.20 7.92 4.34
CA ASP A 266 -4.66 9.29 4.53
C ASP A 266 -3.90 9.99 5.66
N PHE A 267 -2.65 10.33 5.40
CA PHE A 267 -1.80 11.03 6.37
C PHE A 267 -2.22 12.49 6.60
N ALA A 268 -2.94 13.08 5.65
CA ALA A 268 -3.50 14.43 5.84
C ALA A 268 -4.55 14.46 6.96
N ALA A 269 -5.40 13.42 7.04
CA ALA A 269 -6.36 13.29 8.13
C ALA A 269 -5.68 13.22 9.50
N ILE A 270 -4.54 12.55 9.59
CA ILE A 270 -3.77 12.42 10.81
C ILE A 270 -3.23 13.79 11.25
N ASN A 271 -2.64 14.54 10.33
CA ASN A 271 -2.11 15.87 10.63
C ASN A 271 -3.22 16.87 11.03
N ASP A 272 -4.39 16.78 10.43
CA ASP A 272 -5.53 17.61 10.82
C ASP A 272 -6.01 17.28 12.25
N ILE A 273 -6.06 15.98 12.61
CA ILE A 273 -6.37 15.55 13.98
C ILE A 273 -5.31 16.06 14.97
N HIS A 274 -4.02 16.02 14.59
CA HIS A 274 -2.94 16.59 15.39
C HIS A 274 -3.01 18.11 15.50
N SER A 275 -3.41 18.81 14.43
CA SER A 275 -3.56 20.27 14.47
C SER A 275 -4.68 20.71 15.41
N ILE A 276 -5.78 19.97 15.43
CA ILE A 276 -6.90 20.19 16.34
C ILE A 276 -6.43 20.00 17.79
N LYS A 277 -5.65 18.93 18.06
CA LYS A 277 -5.10 18.72 19.38
C LYS A 277 -4.14 19.84 19.80
N ARG A 278 -3.20 20.23 18.94
CA ARG A 278 -2.27 21.36 19.24
C ARG A 278 -3.02 22.65 19.58
N GLN A 279 -4.13 22.96 18.91
CA GLN A 279 -4.98 24.10 19.23
C GLN A 279 -5.65 23.96 20.62
N MET A 280 -5.95 22.74 21.06
CA MET A 280 -6.46 22.47 22.40
C MET A 280 -5.36 22.56 23.46
N ASP A 281 -4.16 22.04 23.16
CA ASP A 281 -3.00 22.02 24.09
C ASP A 281 -2.44 23.43 24.37
N THR A 282 -2.56 24.37 23.43
CA THR A 282 -2.15 25.78 23.63
C THR A 282 -2.98 26.52 24.66
N ARG A 283 -4.13 25.98 25.05
CA ARG A 283 -5.04 26.57 26.07
C ARG A 283 -4.91 25.92 27.45
N GLN A 284 -4.04 24.93 27.65
CA GLN A 284 -3.92 24.20 28.92
C GLN A 284 -2.49 24.21 29.45
N ASN A 285 -2.34 24.00 30.78
CA ASN A 285 -1.03 23.91 31.47
C ASN A 285 -0.15 22.81 30.85
N LYS A 286 1.07 23.17 30.49
CA LYS A 286 2.05 22.28 29.81
C LYS A 286 2.69 21.23 30.74
N GLN A 287 2.26 21.10 31.99
CA GLN A 287 2.83 20.15 32.95
C GLN A 287 1.80 19.12 33.37
N ILE A 288 2.20 17.85 33.37
CA ILE A 288 1.43 16.76 33.95
C ILE A 288 1.54 16.84 35.46
N GLN A 289 0.42 17.16 36.13
CA GLN A 289 0.36 17.28 37.60
C GLN A 289 -0.98 16.75 38.10
N PRO A 290 -1.07 16.15 39.33
CA PRO A 290 -2.31 15.54 39.80
C PRO A 290 -3.42 16.57 40.03
N LYS A 291 -3.12 17.74 40.60
CA LYS A 291 -4.10 18.78 40.92
C LYS A 291 -4.57 19.53 39.69
N GLY A 292 -5.87 19.55 39.48
CA GLY A 292 -6.49 20.27 38.36
C GLY A 292 -6.24 19.67 36.98
N HIS A 293 -5.61 18.48 36.87
CA HIS A 293 -5.35 17.84 35.60
C HIS A 293 -6.65 17.38 34.94
N ASN A 294 -6.79 17.69 33.65
CA ASN A 294 -7.91 17.21 32.86
C ASN A 294 -7.57 15.82 32.31
N ILE A 295 -8.13 14.77 32.90
CA ILE A 295 -7.82 13.38 32.57
C ILE A 295 -8.31 12.95 31.16
N LYS A 296 -9.19 13.75 30.55
CA LYS A 296 -9.69 13.49 29.18
C LYS A 296 -8.86 14.23 28.14
N LEU A 297 -8.66 15.54 28.32
CA LEU A 297 -8.05 16.41 27.32
C LEU A 297 -6.58 16.72 27.60
N GLY A 298 -6.12 16.63 28.86
CA GLY A 298 -4.75 16.89 29.26
C GLY A 298 -3.75 15.90 28.67
N LEU A 299 -2.45 16.21 28.79
CA LEU A 299 -1.36 15.35 28.32
C LEU A 299 -1.44 13.96 28.97
N GLY A 300 -1.31 12.91 28.16
CA GLY A 300 -1.45 11.52 28.60
C GLY A 300 -2.90 11.07 28.89
N GLY A 301 -3.91 11.93 28.62
CA GLY A 301 -5.30 11.67 28.92
C GLY A 301 -5.99 10.68 27.96
N ILE A 302 -7.24 10.36 28.29
CA ILE A 302 -8.09 9.40 27.55
C ILE A 302 -8.12 9.70 26.05
N ARG A 303 -8.15 10.99 25.67
CA ARG A 303 -8.23 11.42 24.28
C ARG A 303 -6.97 11.09 23.46
N GLU A 304 -5.79 11.02 24.08
CA GLU A 304 -4.58 10.56 23.40
C GLU A 304 -4.66 9.08 23.03
N ILE A 305 -5.25 8.25 23.90
CA ILE A 305 -5.45 6.82 23.63
C ILE A 305 -6.49 6.64 22.53
N GLU A 306 -7.63 7.35 22.60
CA GLU A 306 -8.67 7.31 21.57
C GLU A 306 -8.13 7.78 20.20
N PHE A 307 -7.34 8.87 20.17
CA PHE A 307 -6.75 9.37 18.93
C PHE A 307 -5.68 8.43 18.37
N PHE A 308 -4.82 7.88 19.21
CA PHE A 308 -3.86 6.86 18.77
C PHE A 308 -4.58 5.73 18.05
N THR A 309 -5.66 5.24 18.62
CA THR A 309 -6.46 4.15 18.05
C THR A 309 -7.14 4.56 16.74
N GLN A 310 -7.82 5.72 16.72
CA GLN A 310 -8.54 6.22 15.55
C GLN A 310 -7.60 6.54 14.37
N ILE A 311 -6.39 7.02 14.65
CA ILE A 311 -5.37 7.27 13.63
C ILE A 311 -5.00 5.97 12.92
N HIS A 312 -4.72 4.91 13.67
CA HIS A 312 -4.43 3.60 13.08
C HIS A 312 -5.62 3.06 12.28
N GLN A 313 -6.85 3.28 12.75
CA GLN A 313 -8.05 2.92 12.00
C GLN A 313 -8.18 3.71 10.68
N LEU A 314 -7.89 5.01 10.67
CA LEU A 314 -7.93 5.83 9.45
C LEU A 314 -6.83 5.44 8.46
N ILE A 315 -5.66 5.02 8.96
CA ILE A 315 -4.54 4.57 8.14
C ILE A 315 -4.84 3.20 7.50
N TRP A 316 -5.25 2.23 8.30
CA TRP A 316 -5.29 0.83 7.90
C TRP A 316 -6.69 0.30 7.60
N GLY A 317 -7.76 0.93 8.16
CA GLY A 317 -9.13 0.44 8.05
C GLY A 317 -9.73 0.46 6.65
N GLY A 318 -9.10 1.15 5.69
CA GLY A 318 -9.48 1.07 4.28
C GLY A 318 -9.18 -0.31 3.67
N ARG A 319 -8.14 -1.00 4.15
CA ARG A 319 -7.67 -2.32 3.70
C ARG A 319 -7.99 -3.41 4.70
N GLU A 320 -7.77 -3.15 5.99
CA GLU A 320 -8.03 -4.06 7.09
C GLU A 320 -9.44 -3.85 7.65
N ILE A 321 -10.42 -4.60 7.14
CA ILE A 321 -11.83 -4.48 7.53
C ILE A 321 -12.03 -4.74 9.03
N ASP A 322 -11.25 -5.64 9.61
CA ASP A 322 -11.32 -6.01 11.04
C ASP A 322 -11.00 -4.83 11.96
N LEU A 323 -10.28 -3.82 11.48
CA LEU A 323 -9.99 -2.60 12.24
C LEU A 323 -11.16 -1.59 12.28
N ARG A 324 -12.26 -1.83 11.55
CA ARG A 324 -13.44 -0.95 11.52
C ARG A 324 -14.33 -1.13 12.75
N GLN A 325 -13.73 -1.40 13.89
CA GLN A 325 -14.43 -1.53 15.17
C GLN A 325 -14.74 -0.16 15.76
N LYS A 326 -15.75 -0.10 16.66
CA LYS A 326 -16.21 1.15 17.25
C LYS A 326 -15.68 1.37 18.65
N ALA A 327 -15.36 0.28 19.37
CA ALA A 327 -14.84 0.32 20.73
C ALA A 327 -13.31 0.43 20.75
N THR A 328 -12.80 1.31 21.62
CA THR A 328 -11.36 1.62 21.71
C THR A 328 -10.53 0.40 22.15
N CYS A 329 -10.98 -0.33 23.17
CA CYS A 329 -10.25 -1.50 23.68
C CYS A 329 -10.17 -2.62 22.64
N GLU A 330 -11.27 -2.95 21.95
CA GLU A 330 -11.31 -3.98 20.92
C GLU A 330 -10.39 -3.63 19.74
N THR A 331 -10.34 -2.35 19.36
CA THR A 331 -9.46 -1.88 18.29
C THR A 331 -7.99 -2.02 18.67
N LEU A 332 -7.59 -1.66 19.92
CA LEU A 332 -6.21 -1.85 20.38
C LEU A 332 -5.77 -3.32 20.29
N THR A 333 -6.62 -4.24 20.73
CA THR A 333 -6.34 -5.68 20.64
C THR A 333 -6.25 -6.14 19.17
N THR A 334 -7.10 -5.63 18.29
CA THR A 334 -7.04 -5.96 16.86
C THR A 334 -5.76 -5.44 16.22
N LEU A 335 -5.30 -4.23 16.59
CA LEU A 335 -4.03 -3.67 16.10
C LEU A 335 -2.84 -4.57 16.48
N THR A 336 -2.81 -5.11 17.69
CA THR A 336 -1.76 -6.05 18.11
C THR A 336 -1.84 -7.38 17.35
N ASN A 337 -3.04 -7.93 17.19
CA ASN A 337 -3.25 -9.18 16.45
C ASN A 337 -2.81 -9.08 14.97
N LYS A 338 -2.86 -7.87 14.41
CA LYS A 338 -2.39 -7.56 13.04
C LYS A 338 -0.90 -7.18 12.98
N GLY A 339 -0.18 -7.16 14.12
CA GLY A 339 1.24 -6.77 14.16
C GLY A 339 1.52 -5.28 13.97
N LEU A 340 0.48 -4.43 14.00
CA LEU A 340 0.60 -2.98 13.78
C LEU A 340 1.11 -2.22 15.02
N ILE A 341 0.92 -2.80 16.20
CA ILE A 341 1.51 -2.34 17.46
C ILE A 341 2.05 -3.55 18.25
N ASP A 342 3.04 -3.32 19.11
CA ASP A 342 3.57 -4.38 19.97
C ASP A 342 2.70 -4.60 21.20
N SER A 343 2.71 -5.84 21.74
CA SER A 343 1.89 -6.26 22.88
C SER A 343 2.14 -5.42 24.14
N LYS A 344 3.35 -4.87 24.31
CA LYS A 344 3.68 -4.02 25.46
C LYS A 344 2.96 -2.68 25.38
N LYS A 345 2.87 -2.10 24.17
CA LYS A 345 2.10 -0.86 23.94
C LYS A 345 0.62 -1.09 24.17
N GLU A 346 0.07 -2.21 23.65
CA GLU A 346 -1.32 -2.59 23.88
C GLU A 346 -1.62 -2.66 25.39
N GLU A 347 -0.86 -3.46 26.14
CA GLU A 347 -1.06 -3.63 27.58
C GLU A 347 -1.00 -2.30 28.33
N THR A 348 -0.02 -1.46 28.00
CA THR A 348 0.15 -0.13 28.61
C THR A 348 -1.05 0.77 28.35
N LEU A 349 -1.51 0.85 27.07
CA LEU A 349 -2.64 1.70 26.68
C LEU A 349 -3.96 1.18 27.23
N LEU A 350 -4.20 -0.14 27.25
CA LEU A 350 -5.40 -0.74 27.83
C LEU A 350 -5.49 -0.51 29.34
N ASN A 351 -4.40 -0.73 30.07
CA ASN A 351 -4.35 -0.50 31.50
C ASN A 351 -4.57 0.98 31.84
N ALA A 352 -3.91 1.87 31.12
CA ALA A 352 -4.10 3.30 31.30
C ALA A 352 -5.54 3.74 30.95
N TYR A 353 -6.11 3.22 29.85
CA TYR A 353 -7.49 3.53 29.45
C TYR A 353 -8.48 3.11 30.53
N LYS A 354 -8.38 1.87 31.01
CA LYS A 354 -9.26 1.35 32.10
C LYS A 354 -9.11 2.16 33.38
N PHE A 355 -7.89 2.48 33.78
CA PHE A 355 -7.64 3.30 34.98
C PHE A 355 -8.24 4.71 34.82
N LEU A 356 -7.93 5.42 33.74
CA LEU A 356 -8.41 6.78 33.50
C LEU A 356 -9.95 6.85 33.34
N ARG A 357 -10.57 5.85 32.69
CA ARG A 357 -12.02 5.75 32.58
C ARG A 357 -12.71 5.45 33.89
N THR A 358 -12.13 4.58 34.72
CA THR A 358 -12.64 4.34 36.09
C THR A 358 -12.53 5.61 36.93
N LEU A 359 -11.42 6.33 36.81
CA LEU A 359 -11.24 7.61 37.47
C LEU A 359 -12.28 8.66 37.00
N GLU A 360 -12.54 8.72 35.69
CA GLU A 360 -13.58 9.58 35.11
C GLU A 360 -14.96 9.26 35.69
N HIS A 361 -15.29 7.98 35.84
CA HIS A 361 -16.53 7.55 36.50
C HIS A 361 -16.60 8.04 37.94
N ARG A 362 -15.55 7.87 38.75
CA ARG A 362 -15.53 8.32 40.14
C ARG A 362 -15.74 9.82 40.29
N ILE A 363 -15.05 10.62 39.43
CA ILE A 363 -15.23 12.08 39.42
C ILE A 363 -16.68 12.46 39.07
N GLN A 364 -17.30 11.83 38.10
CA GLN A 364 -18.66 12.13 37.66
C GLN A 364 -19.72 11.66 38.68
N MET A 365 -19.45 10.55 39.36
CA MET A 365 -20.35 10.01 40.39
C MET A 365 -20.50 10.93 41.59
N VAL A 366 -19.54 11.81 41.89
CA VAL A 366 -19.60 12.70 43.09
C VAL A 366 -20.85 13.56 43.09
N ALA A 367 -21.17 14.22 41.93
CA ALA A 367 -22.25 15.19 41.86
C ALA A 367 -23.13 15.10 40.60
N ASP A 368 -23.00 14.02 39.80
CA ASP A 368 -23.61 13.88 38.46
C ASP A 368 -23.26 15.05 37.49
N GLU A 369 -22.02 15.49 37.53
CA GLU A 369 -21.52 16.58 36.71
C GLU A 369 -20.66 16.07 35.56
N GLN A 370 -20.74 16.78 34.42
CA GLN A 370 -19.87 16.52 33.26
C GLN A 370 -18.50 17.16 33.47
N THR A 371 -17.74 16.62 34.39
CA THR A 371 -16.38 17.08 34.66
C THR A 371 -15.36 16.00 34.34
N HIS A 372 -14.19 16.43 33.87
CA HIS A 372 -13.05 15.59 33.53
C HIS A 372 -11.77 16.10 34.22
N SER A 373 -11.88 17.11 35.05
CA SER A 373 -10.72 17.71 35.74
C SER A 373 -10.69 17.23 37.17
N LEU A 374 -9.52 16.83 37.60
CA LEU A 374 -9.27 16.55 39.02
C LEU A 374 -9.43 17.80 39.86
N PRO A 375 -9.88 17.68 41.10
CA PRO A 375 -9.98 18.80 42.02
C PRO A 375 -8.62 19.48 42.28
N THR A 376 -8.66 20.78 42.56
CA THR A 376 -7.50 21.55 42.99
C THR A 376 -7.30 21.57 44.49
N SER A 377 -8.36 21.28 45.26
CA SER A 377 -8.34 21.23 46.70
C SER A 377 -7.83 19.88 47.21
N ASP A 378 -7.02 19.88 48.30
CA ASP A 378 -6.43 18.68 48.86
C ASP A 378 -7.47 17.76 49.49
N SER A 379 -8.55 18.31 50.03
CA SER A 379 -9.65 17.54 50.64
C SER A 379 -10.47 16.77 49.58
N GLU A 380 -10.77 17.41 48.46
CA GLU A 380 -11.52 16.77 47.38
C GLU A 380 -10.63 15.76 46.62
N LEU A 381 -9.32 16.05 46.40
CA LEU A 381 -8.40 15.11 45.83
C LEU A 381 -8.23 13.85 46.70
N LYS A 382 -8.20 14.04 48.04
CA LYS A 382 -8.20 12.92 49.01
C LYS A 382 -9.47 12.09 48.87
N ASN A 383 -10.62 12.74 48.76
CA ASN A 383 -11.90 12.04 48.56
C ASN A 383 -11.89 11.18 47.28
N ILE A 384 -11.35 11.69 46.17
CA ILE A 384 -11.21 10.91 44.95
C ILE A 384 -10.22 9.76 45.09
N ALA A 385 -9.06 9.97 45.76
CA ALA A 385 -8.10 8.90 46.02
C ALA A 385 -8.70 7.75 46.82
N GLU A 386 -9.42 8.06 47.91
CA GLU A 386 -10.11 7.09 48.73
C GLU A 386 -11.25 6.38 47.96
N PHE A 387 -11.96 7.13 47.10
CA PHE A 387 -12.99 6.59 46.23
C PHE A 387 -12.41 5.65 45.14
N MET A 388 -11.17 5.83 44.77
CA MET A 388 -10.38 4.95 43.87
C MET A 388 -9.66 3.79 44.60
N ASN A 389 -9.93 3.58 45.91
CA ASN A 389 -9.34 2.54 46.77
C ASN A 389 -7.84 2.77 47.13
N TYR A 390 -7.34 4.01 47.10
CA TYR A 390 -6.00 4.32 47.57
C TYR A 390 -5.99 4.74 49.05
N GLU A 391 -4.96 4.31 49.76
CA GLU A 391 -4.80 4.65 51.20
C GLU A 391 -4.44 6.12 51.39
N ASN A 392 -3.76 6.73 50.40
CA ASN A 392 -3.34 8.11 50.49
C ASN A 392 -3.20 8.76 49.09
N VAL A 393 -3.15 10.10 49.08
CA VAL A 393 -3.07 10.89 47.83
C VAL A 393 -1.75 10.66 47.07
N ASP A 394 -0.64 10.40 47.78
CA ASP A 394 0.67 10.24 47.15
C ASP A 394 0.75 8.95 46.32
N SER A 395 0.21 7.84 46.82
CA SER A 395 0.12 6.58 46.08
C SER A 395 -0.79 6.71 44.88
N PHE A 396 -1.93 7.37 45.00
CA PHE A 396 -2.83 7.69 43.90
C PHE A 396 -2.15 8.55 42.81
N ALA A 397 -1.48 9.63 43.29
CA ALA A 397 -0.78 10.56 42.39
C ALA A 397 0.36 9.87 41.62
N LYS A 398 1.10 8.97 42.29
CA LYS A 398 2.18 8.21 41.65
C LYS A 398 1.66 7.33 40.51
N ASP A 399 0.59 6.58 40.74
CA ASP A 399 0.02 5.68 39.73
C ASP A 399 -0.63 6.48 38.60
N LEU A 400 -1.36 7.54 38.93
CA LEU A 400 -1.93 8.45 37.91
C LEU A 400 -0.84 9.03 36.99
N LEU A 401 0.24 9.57 37.56
CA LEU A 401 1.34 10.12 36.81
C LEU A 401 2.06 9.07 35.96
N ALA A 402 2.20 7.83 36.47
CA ALA A 402 2.77 6.73 35.70
C ALA A 402 1.94 6.44 34.45
N HIS A 403 0.62 6.35 34.56
CA HIS A 403 -0.28 6.12 33.43
C HIS A 403 -0.26 7.29 32.44
N LEU A 404 -0.37 8.55 32.94
CA LEU A 404 -0.37 9.73 32.06
C LEU A 404 0.94 9.87 31.29
N ASN A 405 2.10 9.68 31.94
CA ASN A 405 3.40 9.75 31.29
C ASN A 405 3.59 8.64 30.26
N ALA A 406 3.21 7.40 30.59
CA ALA A 406 3.33 6.27 29.67
C ALA A 406 2.48 6.45 28.41
N VAL A 407 1.24 6.93 28.54
CA VAL A 407 0.37 7.24 27.41
C VAL A 407 0.98 8.35 26.55
N HIS A 408 1.42 9.45 27.21
CA HIS A 408 2.00 10.58 26.48
C HIS A 408 3.28 10.19 25.74
N GLU A 409 4.13 9.35 26.34
CA GLU A 409 5.35 8.85 25.70
C GLU A 409 5.05 8.00 24.46
N ILE A 410 4.12 7.04 24.55
CA ILE A 410 3.69 6.23 23.39
C ILE A 410 3.10 7.12 22.31
N TYR A 411 2.20 8.01 22.67
CA TYR A 411 1.57 8.95 21.76
C TYR A 411 2.61 9.87 21.10
N ALA A 412 3.47 10.51 21.87
CA ALA A 412 4.52 11.40 21.36
C ALA A 412 5.55 10.64 20.50
N SER A 413 5.96 9.41 20.88
CA SER A 413 6.94 8.62 20.12
C SER A 413 6.40 8.21 18.75
N SER A 414 5.11 7.96 18.64
CA SER A 414 4.47 7.63 17.35
C SER A 414 4.49 8.80 16.37
N PHE A 415 4.84 10.03 16.83
CA PHE A 415 4.79 11.27 16.05
C PHE A 415 6.06 12.14 16.16
N ARG A 416 7.13 11.66 16.84
CA ARG A 416 8.40 12.37 17.01
C ARG A 416 9.23 12.57 15.73
N SER A 417 8.84 12.00 14.62
CA SER A 417 9.57 12.15 13.35
C SER A 417 9.58 13.56 12.78
N ALA A 418 8.85 14.49 13.38
CA ALA A 418 8.78 15.89 12.93
C ALA A 418 9.83 16.85 13.55
N GLU A 419 10.56 16.42 14.58
CA GLU A 419 11.48 17.34 15.31
C GLU A 419 12.94 17.35 14.81
N ILE A 420 13.31 16.54 13.80
CA ILE A 420 14.68 16.50 13.25
C ILE A 420 14.92 17.55 12.14
N LEU A 421 14.07 18.56 12.04
CA LEU A 421 14.12 19.56 10.96
C LEU A 421 14.78 20.91 11.34
N GLY A 422 15.42 21.02 12.47
CA GLY A 422 15.94 22.28 12.98
C GLY A 422 17.44 22.45 12.86
N ASP A 423 18.03 22.57 11.66
CA ASP A 423 19.36 23.22 11.49
C ASP A 423 19.72 23.56 10.03
N THR A 424 18.75 23.98 9.25
CA THR A 424 19.04 24.50 7.90
C THR A 424 18.61 25.95 7.84
N GLY A 425 19.58 26.88 7.87
CA GLY A 425 19.53 28.32 7.75
C GLY A 425 18.22 29.02 7.33
N ASN A 426 18.19 30.33 7.30
CA ASN A 426 17.01 31.11 6.88
C ASN A 426 16.70 30.86 5.40
N LEU A 427 15.65 30.06 5.13
CA LEU A 427 15.09 29.85 3.78
C LEU A 427 13.83 30.72 3.66
N VAL A 428 13.87 31.78 2.85
CA VAL A 428 12.75 32.72 2.62
C VAL A 428 12.33 32.67 1.17
N PHE A 429 11.11 32.17 0.89
CA PHE A 429 10.53 32.05 -0.46
C PHE A 429 9.26 32.90 -0.66
N THR A 430 8.97 33.83 0.24
CA THR A 430 7.72 34.64 0.24
C THR A 430 7.83 35.98 -0.49
N GLY A 431 8.99 36.30 -1.09
CA GLY A 431 9.23 37.56 -1.79
C GLY A 431 8.91 37.47 -3.29
N VAL A 432 8.87 38.67 -3.93
CA VAL A 432 8.79 38.79 -5.40
C VAL A 432 10.20 38.73 -6.04
N THR A 433 11.25 38.85 -5.23
CA THR A 433 12.66 38.79 -5.63
C THR A 433 13.40 37.77 -4.81
N HIS A 434 14.44 37.17 -5.42
CA HIS A 434 15.27 36.18 -4.73
C HIS A 434 15.98 36.79 -3.51
N ASP A 435 15.85 36.13 -2.36
CA ASP A 435 16.59 36.51 -1.16
C ASP A 435 18.04 35.99 -1.25
N THR A 436 19.00 36.89 -1.11
CA THR A 436 20.43 36.59 -1.28
C THR A 436 20.95 35.55 -0.30
N GLU A 437 20.43 35.52 0.94
CA GLU A 437 20.86 34.56 1.96
C GLU A 437 20.26 33.17 1.67
N THR A 438 19.04 33.12 1.14
CA THR A 438 18.41 31.88 0.67
C THR A 438 19.19 31.26 -0.48
N LEU A 439 19.61 32.06 -1.48
CA LEU A 439 20.42 31.58 -2.61
C LEU A 439 21.77 31.02 -2.12
N LYS A 440 22.43 31.68 -1.21
CA LYS A 440 23.67 31.18 -0.59
C LYS A 440 23.44 29.85 0.17
N THR A 441 22.34 29.75 0.89
CA THR A 441 22.00 28.53 1.63
C THR A 441 21.79 27.36 0.67
N ILE A 442 21.04 27.55 -0.42
CA ILE A 442 20.81 26.54 -1.47
C ILE A 442 22.15 26.15 -2.13
N SER A 443 23.00 27.12 -2.49
CA SER A 443 24.33 26.87 -3.04
C SER A 443 25.23 26.08 -2.07
N ASN A 444 25.23 26.42 -0.77
CA ASN A 444 25.98 25.69 0.24
C ASN A 444 25.50 24.27 0.48
N MET A 445 24.24 23.97 0.15
CA MET A 445 23.70 22.60 0.15
C MET A 445 24.22 21.74 -1.02
N GLY A 446 24.89 22.34 -2.01
CA GLY A 446 25.48 21.62 -3.16
C GLY A 446 24.71 21.77 -4.47
N TYR A 447 23.71 22.64 -4.53
CA TYR A 447 23.00 22.93 -5.77
C TYR A 447 23.79 23.91 -6.65
N SER A 448 23.88 23.60 -7.95
CA SER A 448 24.64 24.41 -8.91
C SER A 448 23.83 25.57 -9.51
N GLN A 449 22.47 25.48 -9.45
CA GLN A 449 21.54 26.47 -10.01
C GLN A 449 20.56 27.02 -8.97
N PRO A 450 21.03 27.72 -7.91
CA PRO A 450 20.18 28.11 -6.78
C PRO A 450 19.05 29.08 -7.19
N GLU A 451 19.23 29.90 -8.22
CA GLU A 451 18.22 30.83 -8.75
C GLU A 451 17.03 30.06 -9.34
N VAL A 452 17.29 29.05 -10.17
CA VAL A 452 16.24 28.21 -10.79
C VAL A 452 15.45 27.47 -9.72
N ILE A 453 16.15 26.90 -8.74
CA ILE A 453 15.50 26.17 -7.63
C ILE A 453 14.62 27.12 -6.80
N SER A 454 15.15 28.31 -6.46
CA SER A 454 14.39 29.33 -5.73
C SER A 454 13.15 29.78 -6.50
N GLU A 455 13.23 29.97 -7.81
CA GLU A 455 12.10 30.35 -8.67
C GLU A 455 11.01 29.29 -8.69
N ILE A 456 11.37 28.01 -8.84
CA ILE A 456 10.42 26.88 -8.80
C ILE A 456 9.72 26.82 -7.44
N ILE A 457 10.45 26.95 -6.33
CA ILE A 457 9.87 26.93 -4.98
C ILE A 457 8.93 28.11 -4.75
N MET A 458 9.31 29.31 -5.18
CA MET A 458 8.41 30.49 -5.15
C MET A 458 7.13 30.21 -5.95
N GLY A 459 7.23 29.60 -7.14
CA GLY A 459 6.09 29.17 -7.92
C GLY A 459 5.16 28.22 -7.15
N TRP A 460 5.70 27.25 -6.42
CA TRP A 460 4.92 26.36 -5.57
C TRP A 460 4.18 27.13 -4.45
N HIS A 461 4.83 28.09 -3.79
CA HIS A 461 4.22 28.93 -2.76
C HIS A 461 3.12 29.86 -3.30
N HIS A 462 3.21 30.26 -4.58
CA HIS A 462 2.15 31.03 -5.24
C HIS A 462 1.01 30.16 -5.78
N GLY A 463 1.11 28.82 -5.62
CA GLY A 463 0.07 27.89 -6.07
C GLY A 463 0.02 27.67 -7.57
N SER A 464 1.14 27.86 -8.28
CA SER A 464 1.26 27.61 -9.73
C SER A 464 1.07 26.14 -10.11
N SER A 465 1.42 25.21 -9.20
CA SER A 465 1.19 23.77 -9.37
C SER A 465 -0.18 23.35 -8.81
N ARG A 466 -0.82 22.36 -9.47
CA ARG A 466 -2.07 21.74 -8.95
C ARG A 466 -1.88 21.20 -7.53
N ALA A 467 -0.73 20.60 -7.27
CA ALA A 467 -0.35 20.04 -5.97
C ALA A 467 -0.37 21.06 -4.82
N THR A 468 -0.07 22.34 -5.08
CA THR A 468 0.09 23.38 -4.06
C THR A 468 -1.01 24.45 -4.07
N ARG A 469 -2.13 24.23 -4.78
CA ARG A 469 -3.23 25.20 -4.86
C ARG A 469 -3.87 25.53 -3.53
N THR A 470 -4.00 24.55 -2.64
CA THR A 470 -4.66 24.76 -1.34
C THR A 470 -3.73 25.45 -0.34
N LYS A 471 -4.30 26.26 0.56
CA LYS A 471 -3.55 26.92 1.64
C LYS A 471 -2.80 25.87 2.49
N ARG A 472 -3.47 24.76 2.81
CA ARG A 472 -2.89 23.69 3.64
C ARG A 472 -1.71 23.00 2.97
N ALA A 473 -1.76 22.74 1.67
CA ALA A 473 -0.62 22.18 0.94
C ALA A 473 0.61 23.10 1.00
N ARG A 474 0.40 24.42 0.89
CA ARG A 474 1.50 25.38 1.00
C ARG A 474 2.09 25.47 2.39
N GLU A 475 1.27 25.39 3.44
CA GLU A 475 1.75 25.36 4.84
C GLU A 475 2.65 24.14 5.08
N LEU A 476 2.19 22.92 4.69
CA LEU A 476 2.98 21.70 4.81
C LEU A 476 4.26 21.75 3.96
N LEU A 477 4.17 22.27 2.75
CA LEU A 477 5.34 22.48 1.89
C LEU A 477 6.38 23.37 2.57
N THR A 478 5.95 24.49 3.18
CA THR A 478 6.84 25.40 3.92
C THR A 478 7.55 24.68 5.07
N GLU A 479 6.80 23.88 5.83
CA GLU A 479 7.36 23.09 6.95
C GLU A 479 8.38 22.05 6.47
N MET A 480 8.11 21.42 5.32
CA MET A 480 8.92 20.32 4.78
C MET A 480 10.09 20.77 3.90
N MET A 481 10.09 22.01 3.42
CA MET A 481 11.05 22.51 2.43
C MET A 481 12.51 22.29 2.82
N PRO A 482 12.95 22.59 4.06
CA PRO A 482 14.33 22.36 4.48
C PRO A 482 14.72 20.87 4.38
N ALA A 483 13.82 19.98 4.76
CA ALA A 483 14.07 18.53 4.68
C ALA A 483 14.12 18.02 3.24
N ILE A 484 13.20 18.48 2.40
CA ILE A 484 13.17 18.14 0.97
C ILE A 484 14.47 18.58 0.31
N LEU A 485 14.87 19.85 0.47
CA LEU A 485 16.11 20.37 -0.10
C LEU A 485 17.33 19.61 0.42
N LYS A 486 17.41 19.35 1.72
CA LYS A 486 18.51 18.59 2.31
C LYS A 486 18.61 17.19 1.76
N ARG A 487 17.50 16.45 1.69
CA ARG A 487 17.49 15.07 1.19
C ARG A 487 17.83 14.98 -0.29
N LEU A 488 17.29 15.89 -1.10
CA LEU A 488 17.62 15.95 -2.51
C LEU A 488 19.09 16.35 -2.75
N SER A 489 19.66 17.22 -1.87
CA SER A 489 21.07 17.61 -1.95
C SER A 489 22.06 16.50 -1.60
N GLU A 490 21.62 15.49 -0.83
CA GLU A 490 22.40 14.31 -0.47
C GLU A 490 22.48 13.27 -1.61
N THR A 491 21.73 13.47 -2.70
CA THR A 491 21.67 12.54 -3.84
C THR A 491 22.88 12.71 -4.78
N SER A 492 22.99 11.81 -5.73
CA SER A 492 24.06 11.81 -6.72
C SER A 492 24.11 13.05 -7.60
N ASN A 493 22.95 13.64 -7.92
CA ASN A 493 22.83 14.86 -8.71
C ASN A 493 21.69 15.74 -8.13
N PRO A 494 22.01 16.67 -7.22
CA PRO A 494 21.00 17.49 -6.54
C PRO A 494 20.06 18.25 -7.47
N ASP A 495 20.61 18.89 -8.49
CA ASP A 495 19.82 19.71 -9.43
C ASP A 495 18.84 18.83 -10.25
N THR A 496 19.31 17.70 -10.77
CA THR A 496 18.45 16.74 -11.49
C THR A 496 17.40 16.14 -10.57
N ALA A 497 17.77 15.76 -9.34
CA ALA A 497 16.85 15.22 -8.35
C ALA A 497 15.75 16.23 -8.03
N PHE A 498 16.08 17.51 -7.87
CA PHE A 498 15.12 18.57 -7.62
C PHE A 498 14.17 18.78 -8.81
N LEU A 499 14.71 18.81 -10.03
CA LEU A 499 13.89 18.98 -11.25
C LEU A 499 12.92 17.80 -11.47
N LYS A 500 13.38 16.57 -11.24
CA LYS A 500 12.52 15.38 -11.30
C LYS A 500 11.48 15.37 -10.18
N PHE A 501 11.83 15.82 -9.00
CA PHE A 501 10.89 16.01 -7.91
C PHE A 501 9.82 17.08 -8.24
N ASN A 502 10.22 18.17 -8.91
CA ASN A 502 9.27 19.17 -9.40
C ASN A 502 8.31 18.59 -10.45
N GLU A 503 8.83 17.82 -11.40
CA GLU A 503 8.01 17.12 -12.42
C GLU A 503 6.98 16.18 -11.75
N PHE A 504 7.42 15.40 -10.79
CA PHE A 504 6.57 14.55 -9.98
C PHE A 504 5.46 15.35 -9.26
N LEU A 505 5.81 16.47 -8.60
CA LEU A 505 4.82 17.32 -7.93
C LEU A 505 3.82 17.95 -8.90
N GLN A 506 4.22 18.30 -10.13
CA GLN A 506 3.33 18.86 -11.15
C GLN A 506 2.26 17.87 -11.60
N ASN A 507 2.58 16.59 -11.62
CA ASN A 507 1.68 15.51 -12.02
C ASN A 507 0.71 15.07 -10.92
N LEU A 508 0.95 15.50 -9.66
CA LEU A 508 0.07 15.19 -8.54
C LEU A 508 -1.23 16.03 -8.57
N PRO A 509 -2.39 15.43 -8.42
CA PRO A 509 -3.66 16.18 -8.31
C PRO A 509 -3.75 16.99 -7.02
N ALA A 510 -3.15 16.51 -5.91
CA ALA A 510 -3.07 17.19 -4.62
C ALA A 510 -1.89 16.66 -3.81
N ALA A 511 -1.04 17.54 -3.25
CA ALA A 511 0.16 17.13 -2.51
C ALA A 511 0.00 17.09 -0.98
N ILE A 512 -1.17 17.42 -0.43
CA ILE A 512 -1.40 17.42 1.02
C ILE A 512 -1.06 16.06 1.64
N GLN A 513 -1.53 14.98 1.02
CA GLN A 513 -1.29 13.61 1.50
C GLN A 513 0.19 13.26 1.44
N LEU A 514 0.87 13.60 0.34
CA LEU A 514 2.29 13.34 0.15
C LEU A 514 3.15 14.07 1.18
N PHE A 515 2.94 15.38 1.37
CA PHE A 515 3.73 16.15 2.35
C PHE A 515 3.49 15.67 3.78
N SER A 516 2.24 15.31 4.10
CA SER A 516 1.92 14.71 5.40
C SER A 516 2.60 13.35 5.58
N LEU A 517 2.66 12.55 4.52
CA LEU A 517 3.33 11.26 4.50
C LEU A 517 4.84 11.39 4.73
N PHE A 518 5.49 12.35 4.07
CA PHE A 518 6.91 12.65 4.28
C PHE A 518 7.22 13.13 5.69
N GLN A 519 6.33 13.96 6.26
CA GLN A 519 6.48 14.46 7.63
C GLN A 519 6.45 13.31 8.65
N MET A 520 5.62 12.29 8.41
CA MET A 520 5.50 11.13 9.29
C MET A 520 6.52 10.03 9.01
N ASN A 521 7.04 9.97 7.79
CA ASN A 521 7.95 8.94 7.31
C ASN A 521 9.19 9.55 6.61
N PRO A 522 10.17 10.06 7.36
CA PRO A 522 11.40 10.64 6.78
C PRO A 522 12.19 9.66 5.92
N HIS A 523 12.09 8.35 6.19
CA HIS A 523 12.72 7.31 5.37
C HIS A 523 12.16 7.24 3.96
N LEU A 524 10.85 7.51 3.80
CA LEU A 524 10.21 7.55 2.49
C LEU A 524 10.71 8.75 1.67
N LEU A 525 10.87 9.93 2.29
CA LEU A 525 11.48 11.08 1.63
C LEU A 525 12.90 10.75 1.14
N GLY A 526 13.70 10.04 1.96
CA GLY A 526 15.02 9.54 1.56
C GLY A 526 14.95 8.63 0.33
N LEU A 527 14.05 7.65 0.33
CA LEU A 527 13.87 6.74 -0.82
C LEU A 527 13.47 7.51 -2.10
N ILE A 528 12.53 8.46 -1.98
CA ILE A 528 12.12 9.26 -3.14
C ILE A 528 13.26 10.13 -3.64
N ALA A 529 14.03 10.73 -2.75
CA ALA A 529 15.22 11.48 -3.12
C ALA A 529 16.24 10.58 -3.86
N ASP A 530 16.49 9.36 -3.37
CA ASP A 530 17.36 8.37 -4.03
C ASP A 530 16.84 8.02 -5.43
N ILE A 531 15.52 7.78 -5.59
CA ILE A 531 14.89 7.50 -6.88
C ILE A 531 15.05 8.69 -7.83
N MET A 532 14.69 9.91 -7.38
CA MET A 532 14.74 11.13 -8.22
C MET A 532 16.18 11.49 -8.64
N GLY A 533 17.16 11.23 -7.77
CA GLY A 533 18.55 11.56 -8.02
C GLY A 533 19.36 10.48 -8.71
N SER A 534 18.93 9.22 -8.68
CA SER A 534 19.75 8.09 -9.13
C SER A 534 19.05 7.17 -10.13
N ALA A 535 17.72 7.16 -10.24
CA ALA A 535 16.97 6.23 -11.09
C ALA A 535 15.89 6.93 -11.93
N PRO A 536 16.26 7.59 -13.04
CA PRO A 536 15.35 8.41 -13.87
C PRO A 536 14.11 7.64 -14.33
N MET A 537 14.25 6.38 -14.71
CA MET A 537 13.12 5.55 -15.13
C MET A 537 12.14 5.28 -13.98
N LEU A 538 12.62 4.99 -12.78
CA LEU A 538 11.75 4.82 -11.62
C LEU A 538 11.06 6.14 -11.25
N ALA A 539 11.77 7.27 -11.40
CA ALA A 539 11.22 8.59 -11.20
C ALA A 539 10.09 8.90 -12.20
N GLU A 540 10.24 8.49 -13.46
CA GLU A 540 9.21 8.63 -14.50
C GLU A 540 7.98 7.76 -14.20
N ILE A 541 8.18 6.47 -13.87
CA ILE A 541 7.09 5.56 -13.48
C ILE A 541 6.31 6.15 -12.30
N LEU A 542 7.02 6.63 -11.29
CA LEU A 542 6.43 7.20 -10.09
C LEU A 542 5.70 8.52 -10.37
N SER A 543 6.22 9.34 -11.28
CA SER A 543 5.59 10.62 -11.66
C SER A 543 4.24 10.41 -12.37
N HIS A 544 4.10 9.33 -13.13
CA HIS A 544 2.86 8.97 -13.80
C HIS A 544 1.89 8.19 -12.89
N ASN A 545 2.42 7.45 -11.90
CA ASN A 545 1.67 6.58 -11.00
C ASN A 545 2.01 6.88 -9.52
N PRO A 546 1.58 8.04 -8.98
CA PRO A 546 1.91 8.44 -7.60
C PRO A 546 1.39 7.47 -6.52
N GLU A 547 0.35 6.71 -6.82
CA GLU A 547 -0.23 5.68 -5.96
C GLU A 547 0.74 4.53 -5.63
N LEU A 548 1.82 4.36 -6.40
CA LEU A 548 2.89 3.40 -6.09
C LEU A 548 3.64 3.72 -4.78
N LEU A 549 3.56 4.97 -4.32
CA LEU A 549 4.11 5.34 -3.01
C LEU A 549 3.42 4.61 -1.85
N ASP A 550 2.13 4.38 -1.98
CA ASP A 550 1.40 3.64 -0.95
C ASP A 550 1.90 2.19 -0.86
N ALA A 551 2.23 1.58 -2.00
CA ALA A 551 2.75 0.21 -2.04
C ALA A 551 4.11 0.07 -1.31
N VAL A 552 4.98 1.07 -1.41
CA VAL A 552 6.32 1.07 -0.77
C VAL A 552 6.25 1.04 0.76
N LEU A 553 5.11 1.40 1.36
CA LEU A 553 4.93 1.43 2.82
C LEU A 553 4.54 0.08 3.42
N TYR A 554 4.23 -0.92 2.59
CA TYR A 554 3.88 -2.26 3.04
C TYR A 554 5.10 -3.18 3.04
N GLU A 555 5.17 -4.07 4.03
CA GLU A 555 6.22 -5.08 4.11
C GLU A 555 6.24 -5.98 2.89
N ASP A 556 5.07 -6.36 2.37
CA ASP A 556 4.90 -7.20 1.16
C ASP A 556 5.61 -6.65 -0.08
N PHE A 557 5.83 -5.32 -0.15
CA PHE A 557 6.58 -4.70 -1.25
C PHE A 557 8.06 -5.12 -1.27
N TYR A 558 8.59 -5.45 -0.10
CA TYR A 558 10.00 -5.85 0.10
C TYR A 558 10.17 -7.37 0.18
N ASP A 559 9.09 -8.14 0.07
CA ASP A 559 9.12 -9.60 0.06
C ASP A 559 9.82 -10.15 -1.18
N ILE A 560 10.02 -11.49 -1.18
CA ILE A 560 10.56 -12.22 -2.32
C ILE A 560 9.71 -11.95 -3.57
N LEU A 561 10.37 -11.60 -4.67
CA LEU A 561 9.69 -11.33 -5.93
C LEU A 561 8.83 -12.52 -6.38
N PRO A 562 7.59 -12.30 -6.82
CA PRO A 562 6.67 -13.35 -7.20
C PRO A 562 7.17 -14.17 -8.41
N SER A 563 6.89 -15.47 -8.41
CA SER A 563 7.15 -16.35 -9.55
C SER A 563 6.25 -16.01 -10.75
N LEU A 564 6.56 -16.56 -11.94
CA LEU A 564 5.73 -16.38 -13.14
C LEU A 564 4.26 -16.78 -12.89
N GLU A 565 4.01 -17.91 -12.22
CA GLU A 565 2.66 -18.39 -11.90
C GLU A 565 1.91 -17.42 -10.98
N ASN A 566 2.60 -16.84 -10.00
CA ASN A 566 2.02 -15.85 -9.10
C ASN A 566 1.75 -14.52 -9.82
N LEU A 567 2.61 -14.11 -10.76
CA LEU A 567 2.39 -12.94 -11.60
C LEU A 567 1.16 -13.13 -12.48
N GLU A 568 1.00 -14.30 -13.09
CA GLU A 568 -0.17 -14.63 -13.92
C GLU A 568 -1.46 -14.59 -13.10
N THR A 569 -1.46 -15.14 -11.89
CA THR A 569 -2.61 -15.11 -10.98
C THR A 569 -3.00 -13.68 -10.59
N GLN A 570 -2.04 -12.88 -10.14
CA GLN A 570 -2.26 -11.47 -9.77
C GLN A 570 -2.78 -10.63 -10.95
N LEU A 571 -2.23 -10.87 -12.14
CA LEU A 571 -2.66 -10.15 -13.34
C LEU A 571 -4.07 -10.55 -13.76
N GLN A 572 -4.42 -11.85 -13.70
CA GLN A 572 -5.76 -12.32 -13.99
C GLN A 572 -6.80 -11.73 -13.04
N GLU A 573 -6.50 -11.66 -11.73
CA GLU A 573 -7.38 -11.01 -10.75
C GLU A 573 -7.62 -9.52 -11.09
N LYS A 574 -6.57 -8.80 -11.49
CA LYS A 574 -6.67 -7.40 -11.90
C LYS A 574 -7.52 -7.22 -13.17
N LEU A 575 -7.43 -8.16 -14.12
CA LEU A 575 -8.17 -8.12 -15.38
C LEU A 575 -9.64 -8.56 -15.26
N GLN A 576 -10.06 -9.28 -14.21
CA GLN A 576 -11.45 -9.73 -14.01
C GLN A 576 -12.48 -8.60 -14.02
N HIS A 577 -12.09 -7.39 -13.71
CA HIS A 577 -12.97 -6.21 -13.64
C HIS A 577 -12.91 -5.34 -14.90
N SER A 578 -12.19 -5.76 -15.93
CA SER A 578 -12.10 -5.03 -17.19
C SER A 578 -13.30 -5.37 -18.08
N GLU A 579 -14.10 -4.36 -18.43
CA GLU A 579 -15.29 -4.55 -19.29
C GLU A 579 -14.95 -4.36 -20.78
N HIS A 580 -13.94 -3.52 -21.08
CA HIS A 580 -13.56 -3.16 -22.46
C HIS A 580 -12.08 -3.47 -22.73
N PHE A 581 -11.75 -3.54 -24.01
CA PHE A 581 -10.37 -3.79 -24.48
C PHE A 581 -9.38 -2.74 -23.95
N GLU A 582 -9.77 -1.46 -23.99
CA GLU A 582 -8.95 -0.35 -23.50
C GLU A 582 -8.65 -0.47 -22.00
N ASP A 583 -9.65 -0.83 -21.19
CA ASP A 583 -9.48 -1.03 -19.74
C ASP A 583 -8.48 -2.15 -19.45
N SER A 584 -8.56 -3.24 -20.22
CA SER A 584 -7.62 -4.35 -20.11
C SER A 584 -6.19 -3.91 -20.44
N MET A 585 -6.00 -3.12 -21.50
CA MET A 585 -4.70 -2.62 -21.90
C MET A 585 -4.10 -1.65 -20.88
N ASP A 586 -4.92 -0.80 -20.25
CA ASP A 586 -4.48 0.10 -19.18
C ASP A 586 -4.13 -0.66 -17.91
N ASN A 587 -4.91 -1.67 -17.52
CA ASN A 587 -4.59 -2.55 -16.40
C ASN A 587 -3.27 -3.31 -16.60
N LEU A 588 -2.97 -3.76 -17.83
CA LEU A 588 -1.69 -4.39 -18.18
C LEU A 588 -0.52 -3.42 -18.00
N ARG A 589 -0.65 -2.15 -18.46
CA ARG A 589 0.39 -1.12 -18.31
C ARG A 589 0.64 -0.80 -16.85
N GLN A 590 -0.42 -0.61 -16.06
CA GLN A 590 -0.32 -0.34 -14.63
C GLN A 590 0.35 -1.50 -13.90
N PHE A 591 -0.06 -2.75 -14.17
CA PHE A 591 0.55 -3.93 -13.56
C PHE A 591 2.04 -4.02 -13.89
N ARG A 592 2.43 -3.84 -15.16
CA ARG A 592 3.83 -3.82 -15.56
C ARG A 592 4.61 -2.73 -14.81
N ASN A 593 4.10 -1.50 -14.78
CA ASN A 593 4.75 -0.37 -14.11
C ASN A 593 4.92 -0.63 -12.61
N GLU A 594 3.89 -1.16 -11.95
CA GLU A 594 3.92 -1.53 -10.53
C GLU A 594 5.03 -2.55 -10.23
N LYS A 595 5.11 -3.62 -11.01
CA LYS A 595 6.10 -4.68 -10.82
C LYS A 595 7.51 -4.25 -11.22
N GLN A 596 7.66 -3.44 -12.27
CA GLN A 596 8.95 -2.82 -12.62
C GLN A 596 9.43 -1.87 -11.53
N PHE A 597 8.54 -1.07 -10.96
CA PHE A 597 8.86 -0.18 -9.85
C PHE A 597 9.31 -0.97 -8.63
N GLN A 598 8.60 -2.05 -8.27
CA GLN A 598 8.96 -2.93 -7.15
C GLN A 598 10.38 -3.49 -7.29
N VAL A 599 10.70 -4.16 -8.40
CA VAL A 599 12.02 -4.76 -8.60
C VAL A 599 13.11 -3.69 -8.73
N GLY A 600 12.80 -2.52 -9.30
CA GLY A 600 13.75 -1.42 -9.42
C GLY A 600 14.14 -0.84 -8.07
N VAL A 601 13.17 -0.63 -7.18
CA VAL A 601 13.45 -0.18 -5.81
C VAL A 601 14.25 -1.23 -5.03
N GLN A 602 13.89 -2.51 -5.15
CA GLN A 602 14.63 -3.59 -4.50
C GLN A 602 16.09 -3.70 -5.01
N LEU A 603 16.31 -3.53 -6.33
CA LEU A 603 17.65 -3.51 -6.92
C LEU A 603 18.45 -2.28 -6.45
N LEU A 604 17.86 -1.10 -6.45
CA LEU A 604 18.48 0.16 -5.98
C LEU A 604 18.90 0.06 -4.50
N ARG A 605 18.09 -0.63 -3.70
CA ARG A 605 18.37 -0.89 -2.28
C ARG A 605 19.37 -2.04 -2.05
N GLY A 606 19.71 -2.82 -3.08
CA GLY A 606 20.59 -4.00 -2.98
C GLY A 606 19.94 -5.22 -2.33
N MET A 607 18.62 -5.29 -2.31
CA MET A 607 17.83 -6.42 -1.79
C MET A 607 17.79 -7.59 -2.78
N VAL A 608 17.84 -7.29 -4.07
CA VAL A 608 17.96 -8.26 -5.16
C VAL A 608 19.22 -7.95 -5.96
N ASN A 609 19.81 -8.98 -6.59
CA ASN A 609 20.93 -8.83 -7.50
C ASN A 609 20.46 -8.67 -8.96
N SER A 610 21.38 -8.35 -9.86
CA SER A 610 21.09 -8.14 -11.29
C SER A 610 20.50 -9.38 -11.96
N GLU A 611 20.98 -10.58 -11.62
CA GLU A 611 20.47 -11.84 -12.16
C GLU A 611 18.99 -12.07 -11.78
N THR A 612 18.68 -11.98 -10.49
CA THR A 612 17.29 -12.11 -10.00
C THR A 612 16.37 -11.06 -10.63
N SER A 613 16.84 -9.82 -10.76
CA SER A 613 16.12 -8.73 -11.43
C SER A 613 15.85 -9.07 -12.90
N GLY A 614 16.85 -9.55 -13.64
CA GLY A 614 16.73 -9.89 -15.06
C GLY A 614 15.75 -11.04 -15.31
N VAL A 615 15.80 -12.10 -14.49
CA VAL A 615 14.85 -13.23 -14.53
C VAL A 615 13.43 -12.76 -14.23
N PHE A 616 13.27 -11.90 -13.22
CA PHE A 616 11.94 -11.36 -12.86
C PHE A 616 11.35 -10.46 -13.96
N LEU A 617 12.16 -9.57 -14.53
CA LEU A 617 11.72 -8.70 -15.63
C LEU A 617 11.32 -9.51 -16.87
N ALA A 618 12.04 -10.61 -17.15
CA ALA A 618 11.67 -11.52 -18.23
C ALA A 618 10.36 -12.28 -17.93
N ALA A 619 10.17 -12.76 -16.71
CA ALA A 619 8.92 -13.39 -16.28
C ALA A 619 7.73 -12.42 -16.35
N LEU A 620 7.93 -11.17 -15.96
CA LEU A 620 6.92 -10.11 -16.09
C LEU A 620 6.57 -9.84 -17.56
N ALA A 621 7.58 -9.75 -18.44
CA ALA A 621 7.35 -9.54 -19.87
C ALA A 621 6.60 -10.73 -20.50
N GLU A 622 6.97 -11.96 -20.15
CA GLU A 622 6.30 -13.19 -20.59
C GLU A 622 4.82 -13.23 -20.12
N CYS A 623 4.56 -12.92 -18.86
CA CYS A 623 3.21 -12.83 -18.30
C CYS A 623 2.34 -11.80 -19.04
N VAL A 624 2.87 -10.58 -19.22
CA VAL A 624 2.16 -9.50 -19.93
C VAL A 624 1.94 -9.85 -21.41
N LEU A 625 2.94 -10.42 -22.08
CA LEU A 625 2.84 -10.83 -23.49
C LEU A 625 1.77 -11.90 -23.69
N LYS A 626 1.71 -12.90 -22.80
CA LYS A 626 0.74 -13.99 -22.83
C LYS A 626 -0.70 -13.46 -22.65
N GLN A 627 -0.91 -12.61 -21.64
CA GLN A 627 -2.23 -12.02 -21.41
C GLN A 627 -2.65 -11.06 -22.54
N THR A 628 -1.69 -10.30 -23.10
CA THR A 628 -1.96 -9.43 -24.26
C THR A 628 -2.38 -10.28 -25.49
N LEU A 629 -1.70 -11.40 -25.74
CA LEU A 629 -2.07 -12.33 -26.81
C LEU A 629 -3.49 -12.86 -26.61
N ASP A 630 -3.84 -13.32 -25.42
CA ASP A 630 -5.16 -13.88 -25.11
C ASP A 630 -6.28 -12.85 -25.35
N ILE A 631 -6.08 -11.61 -24.86
CA ILE A 631 -7.03 -10.50 -25.03
C ILE A 631 -7.19 -10.14 -26.52
N VAL A 632 -6.07 -9.95 -27.23
CA VAL A 632 -6.08 -9.60 -28.66
C VAL A 632 -6.69 -10.72 -29.51
N LEU A 633 -6.36 -11.98 -29.22
CA LEU A 633 -6.89 -13.15 -29.93
C LEU A 633 -8.40 -13.27 -29.72
N SER A 634 -8.88 -13.12 -28.46
CA SER A 634 -10.31 -13.15 -28.16
C SER A 634 -11.08 -12.09 -28.93
N GLU A 635 -10.58 -10.84 -28.92
CA GLU A 635 -11.20 -9.73 -29.65
C GLU A 635 -11.15 -9.93 -31.18
N PHE A 636 -10.03 -10.44 -31.68
CA PHE A 636 -9.84 -10.73 -33.10
C PHE A 636 -10.81 -11.80 -33.61
N GLN A 637 -11.00 -12.86 -32.81
CA GLN A 637 -11.87 -13.98 -33.14
C GLN A 637 -13.35 -13.62 -33.20
N LYS A 638 -13.82 -12.59 -32.50
CA LYS A 638 -15.21 -12.11 -32.60
C LYS A 638 -15.59 -11.71 -34.03
N THR A 639 -14.65 -11.15 -34.78
CA THR A 639 -14.90 -10.67 -36.15
C THR A 639 -14.46 -11.67 -37.22
N TYR A 640 -13.31 -12.31 -36.99
CA TYR A 640 -12.65 -13.12 -38.04
C TYR A 640 -12.79 -14.63 -37.80
N GLY A 641 -13.36 -15.04 -36.65
CA GLY A 641 -13.52 -16.46 -36.29
C GLY A 641 -12.19 -17.16 -36.01
N LYS A 642 -12.16 -18.45 -36.18
CA LYS A 642 -10.99 -19.33 -35.99
C LYS A 642 -10.70 -20.12 -37.25
N ILE A 643 -9.47 -20.59 -37.39
CA ILE A 643 -9.10 -21.59 -38.41
C ILE A 643 -9.01 -22.95 -37.71
N ALA A 644 -9.84 -23.88 -38.12
CA ALA A 644 -9.94 -25.20 -37.48
C ALA A 644 -8.58 -25.93 -37.52
N GLY A 645 -8.15 -26.48 -36.39
CA GLY A 645 -6.89 -27.22 -36.27
C GLY A 645 -5.61 -26.41 -36.43
N SER A 646 -5.68 -25.08 -36.49
CA SER A 646 -4.49 -24.26 -36.54
C SER A 646 -4.00 -23.86 -35.14
N GLN A 647 -2.72 -23.59 -35.03
CA GLN A 647 -2.03 -23.20 -33.80
C GLN A 647 -1.16 -21.95 -34.03
N PHE A 648 -0.90 -21.22 -32.96
CA PHE A 648 -0.08 -20.00 -33.00
C PHE A 648 0.83 -19.93 -31.77
N THR A 649 2.10 -19.52 -31.98
CA THR A 649 3.05 -19.36 -30.89
C THR A 649 4.00 -18.18 -31.12
N ILE A 650 4.58 -17.69 -30.05
CA ILE A 650 5.56 -16.61 -30.04
C ILE A 650 6.87 -17.15 -29.49
N ILE A 651 7.94 -16.99 -30.29
CA ILE A 651 9.31 -17.27 -29.88
C ILE A 651 9.96 -15.95 -29.45
N ALA A 652 10.43 -15.87 -28.23
CA ALA A 652 11.27 -14.81 -27.73
C ALA A 652 12.75 -15.12 -28.00
N LEU A 653 13.47 -14.13 -28.45
CA LEU A 653 14.90 -14.14 -28.71
C LEU A 653 15.62 -13.15 -27.78
N GLY A 654 16.90 -12.95 -27.98
CA GLY A 654 17.67 -11.95 -27.25
C GLY A 654 17.52 -12.05 -25.73
N LYS A 655 17.39 -10.91 -25.05
CA LYS A 655 17.34 -10.85 -23.56
C LYS A 655 16.08 -11.43 -22.95
N LEU A 656 14.93 -11.37 -23.63
CA LEU A 656 13.72 -12.02 -23.17
C LEU A 656 13.85 -13.55 -23.25
N GLY A 657 14.38 -14.06 -24.36
CA GLY A 657 14.60 -15.49 -24.54
C GLY A 657 15.57 -16.07 -23.51
N SER A 658 16.70 -15.41 -23.26
CA SER A 658 17.72 -15.81 -22.28
C SER A 658 17.39 -15.46 -20.84
N ARG A 659 16.28 -14.75 -20.55
CA ARG A 659 15.89 -14.27 -19.21
C ARG A 659 16.90 -13.31 -18.55
N GLU A 660 17.51 -12.45 -19.37
CA GLU A 660 18.49 -11.44 -18.95
C GLU A 660 17.98 -10.01 -19.18
N MET A 661 16.68 -9.76 -19.02
CA MET A 661 16.08 -8.46 -19.30
C MET A 661 16.59 -7.38 -18.37
N THR A 662 16.72 -6.18 -18.91
CA THR A 662 16.98 -4.95 -18.15
C THR A 662 15.73 -4.04 -18.20
N PHE A 663 15.71 -2.97 -17.42
CA PHE A 663 14.58 -2.03 -17.39
C PHE A 663 14.28 -1.37 -18.72
N SER A 664 15.30 -1.17 -19.57
CA SER A 664 15.19 -0.52 -20.90
C SER A 664 15.30 -1.51 -22.07
N SER A 665 15.13 -2.80 -21.82
CA SER A 665 15.19 -3.81 -22.90
C SER A 665 13.93 -3.76 -23.75
N ASP A 666 14.12 -3.77 -25.07
CA ASP A 666 13.12 -4.19 -26.04
C ASP A 666 12.94 -5.72 -25.99
N ILE A 667 11.86 -6.20 -26.61
CA ILE A 667 11.57 -7.63 -26.72
C ILE A 667 11.70 -8.08 -28.18
N ASP A 668 12.61 -9.03 -28.41
CA ASP A 668 12.84 -9.62 -29.74
C ASP A 668 11.87 -10.77 -29.94
N LEU A 669 10.96 -10.69 -30.92
CA LEU A 669 9.89 -11.66 -31.13
C LEU A 669 9.83 -12.20 -32.54
N VAL A 670 9.57 -13.53 -32.64
CA VAL A 670 9.21 -14.21 -33.90
C VAL A 670 7.88 -14.92 -33.72
N PHE A 671 6.96 -14.74 -34.69
CA PHE A 671 5.60 -15.24 -34.61
C PHE A 671 5.43 -16.42 -35.56
N ILE A 672 5.06 -17.57 -35.03
CA ILE A 672 4.94 -18.82 -35.76
C ILE A 672 3.50 -19.33 -35.70
N TYR A 673 2.98 -19.77 -36.83
CA TYR A 673 1.71 -20.49 -36.89
C TYR A 673 1.87 -21.85 -37.57
N ASP A 674 1.03 -22.79 -37.21
CA ASP A 674 0.83 -24.04 -37.91
C ASP A 674 -0.64 -24.17 -38.33
N ALA A 675 -0.87 -24.51 -39.57
CA ALA A 675 -2.22 -24.70 -40.12
C ALA A 675 -2.27 -25.99 -40.95
N PRO A 676 -3.35 -26.79 -40.80
CA PRO A 676 -3.47 -28.10 -41.49
C PRO A 676 -3.44 -27.99 -43.01
N ASP A 677 -3.98 -26.90 -43.55
CA ASP A 677 -3.97 -26.57 -44.95
C ASP A 677 -3.55 -25.11 -45.14
N PHE A 678 -2.67 -24.87 -46.10
CA PHE A 678 -2.19 -23.50 -46.43
C PHE A 678 -3.32 -22.61 -46.97
N GLU A 679 -4.36 -23.18 -47.57
CA GLU A 679 -5.54 -22.53 -48.09
C GLU A 679 -6.73 -22.52 -47.12
N ALA A 680 -6.54 -23.01 -45.87
CA ALA A 680 -7.60 -22.99 -44.84
C ALA A 680 -8.08 -21.56 -44.57
N TYR A 681 -9.41 -21.38 -44.53
CA TYR A 681 -10.08 -20.13 -44.24
C TYR A 681 -10.62 -20.06 -42.81
N SER A 682 -10.64 -18.90 -42.22
CA SER A 682 -11.31 -18.68 -40.94
C SER A 682 -12.83 -18.68 -41.08
N ASP A 683 -13.55 -19.05 -40.02
CA ASP A 683 -15.00 -19.26 -39.96
C ASP A 683 -15.81 -18.02 -39.51
N GLY A 684 -15.23 -16.88 -39.43
CA GLY A 684 -15.86 -15.61 -39.01
C GLY A 684 -16.62 -14.89 -40.15
N GLU A 685 -17.29 -13.80 -39.77
CA GLU A 685 -18.00 -12.95 -40.73
C GLU A 685 -17.09 -12.45 -41.88
N LYS A 686 -15.83 -12.16 -41.57
CA LYS A 686 -14.78 -11.83 -42.53
C LYS A 686 -13.74 -12.93 -42.52
N SER A 687 -13.79 -13.76 -43.54
CA SER A 687 -12.92 -14.93 -43.70
C SER A 687 -11.58 -14.58 -44.38
N PHE A 688 -10.48 -15.12 -43.87
CA PHE A 688 -9.13 -14.96 -44.39
C PHE A 688 -8.41 -16.30 -44.48
N THR A 689 -7.48 -16.41 -45.43
CA THR A 689 -6.54 -17.54 -45.45
C THR A 689 -5.58 -17.48 -44.26
N ALA A 690 -5.01 -18.61 -43.88
CA ALA A 690 -4.13 -18.74 -42.73
C ALA A 690 -3.00 -17.68 -42.68
N SER A 691 -2.33 -17.46 -43.81
CA SER A 691 -1.26 -16.48 -43.89
C SER A 691 -1.76 -15.06 -43.63
N VAL A 692 -2.87 -14.65 -44.23
CA VAL A 692 -3.44 -13.29 -44.03
C VAL A 692 -3.98 -13.16 -42.58
N TYR A 693 -4.64 -14.20 -42.06
CA TYR A 693 -5.21 -14.23 -40.72
C TYR A 693 -4.12 -13.98 -39.67
N TYR A 694 -3.06 -14.80 -39.67
CA TYR A 694 -2.01 -14.70 -38.66
C TYR A 694 -1.13 -13.43 -38.82
N ASN A 695 -0.92 -12.95 -40.04
CA ASN A 695 -0.25 -11.65 -40.21
C ASN A 695 -1.06 -10.48 -39.65
N ARG A 696 -2.38 -10.46 -39.84
CA ARG A 696 -3.26 -9.44 -39.27
C ARG A 696 -3.37 -9.55 -37.74
N LEU A 697 -3.43 -10.77 -37.20
CA LEU A 697 -3.39 -11.00 -35.76
C LEU A 697 -2.10 -10.45 -35.17
N THR A 698 -0.96 -10.78 -35.76
CA THR A 698 0.36 -10.29 -35.33
C THR A 698 0.45 -8.77 -35.40
N GLN A 699 -0.06 -8.14 -36.47
CA GLN A 699 -0.11 -6.68 -36.59
C GLN A 699 -0.93 -6.04 -35.45
N ARG A 700 -2.08 -6.62 -35.07
CA ARG A 700 -2.88 -6.16 -33.93
C ARG A 700 -2.15 -6.33 -32.62
N LEU A 701 -1.47 -7.47 -32.44
CA LEU A 701 -0.69 -7.74 -31.21
C LEU A 701 0.46 -6.74 -31.07
N LEU A 702 1.21 -6.48 -32.15
CA LEU A 702 2.26 -5.47 -32.17
C LEU A 702 1.73 -4.08 -31.82
N ASN A 703 0.59 -3.70 -32.40
CA ASN A 703 -0.05 -2.43 -32.05
C ASN A 703 -0.44 -2.36 -30.57
N ALA A 704 -0.98 -3.44 -30.01
CA ALA A 704 -1.34 -3.50 -28.57
C ALA A 704 -0.11 -3.36 -27.67
N LEU A 705 1.01 -3.97 -28.03
CA LEU A 705 2.26 -3.91 -27.24
C LEU A 705 2.95 -2.54 -27.34
N THR A 706 2.92 -1.90 -28.52
CA THR A 706 3.70 -0.68 -28.80
C THR A 706 2.92 0.61 -28.69
N ALA A 707 1.58 0.57 -28.68
CA ALA A 707 0.74 1.76 -28.59
C ALA A 707 0.95 2.51 -27.28
N MET A 708 1.14 3.84 -27.41
CA MET A 708 1.24 4.74 -26.27
C MET A 708 -0.13 4.93 -25.62
N GLY A 709 -0.28 4.56 -24.35
CA GLY A 709 -1.41 4.87 -23.50
C GLY A 709 -1.05 5.95 -22.48
N ARG A 710 -1.94 6.19 -21.52
CA ARG A 710 -1.71 7.14 -20.42
C ARG A 710 -0.46 6.76 -19.58
N ASP A 711 -0.26 5.47 -19.35
CA ASP A 711 0.82 4.91 -18.54
C ASP A 711 1.98 4.37 -19.39
N GLY A 712 2.17 4.92 -20.59
CA GLY A 712 3.20 4.54 -21.54
C GLY A 712 2.79 3.38 -22.46
N ARG A 713 3.77 2.79 -23.16
CA ARG A 713 3.60 1.55 -23.96
C ARG A 713 3.86 0.32 -23.09
N LEU A 714 3.40 -0.85 -23.50
CA LEU A 714 3.76 -2.10 -22.81
C LEU A 714 5.23 -2.45 -23.02
N TYR A 715 5.65 -2.64 -24.26
CA TYR A 715 7.05 -2.91 -24.62
C TYR A 715 7.39 -2.32 -26.00
N GLU A 716 8.67 -2.02 -26.23
CA GLU A 716 9.23 -1.91 -27.57
C GLU A 716 9.46 -3.33 -28.13
N VAL A 717 9.12 -3.53 -29.40
CA VAL A 717 9.18 -4.87 -30.01
C VAL A 717 10.06 -4.84 -31.24
N ASP A 718 11.08 -5.70 -31.25
CA ASP A 718 11.89 -5.96 -32.44
C ASP A 718 11.49 -7.29 -33.10
N THR A 719 11.21 -7.24 -34.36
CA THR A 719 10.82 -8.42 -35.15
C THR A 719 11.79 -8.70 -36.30
N ARG A 720 12.97 -8.04 -36.32
CA ARG A 720 13.94 -8.15 -37.46
C ARG A 720 14.61 -9.51 -37.57
N LEU A 721 14.64 -10.29 -36.45
CA LEU A 721 15.22 -11.65 -36.42
C LEU A 721 14.32 -12.72 -37.05
N ARG A 722 13.17 -12.35 -37.67
CA ARG A 722 12.35 -13.31 -38.42
C ARG A 722 12.97 -13.67 -39.77
N PRO A 723 12.60 -14.85 -40.32
CA PRO A 723 13.06 -15.24 -41.65
C PRO A 723 12.87 -14.15 -42.70
N SER A 724 13.94 -13.87 -43.49
CA SER A 724 14.03 -12.78 -44.48
C SER A 724 13.94 -11.35 -43.88
N GLY A 725 14.10 -11.20 -42.59
CA GLY A 725 14.13 -9.92 -41.89
C GLY A 725 12.94 -9.01 -42.21
N ASN A 726 13.19 -7.72 -42.49
CA ASN A 726 12.12 -6.76 -42.77
C ASN A 726 11.35 -7.01 -44.10
N GLN A 727 11.86 -7.86 -44.99
CA GLN A 727 11.18 -8.26 -46.22
C GLN A 727 10.22 -9.44 -46.04
N GLY A 728 10.37 -10.19 -44.95
CA GLY A 728 9.54 -11.33 -44.65
C GLY A 728 8.19 -10.97 -44.01
N LEU A 729 7.24 -11.91 -44.03
CA LEU A 729 5.96 -11.79 -43.34
C LEU A 729 6.18 -11.70 -41.81
N LEU A 730 5.27 -11.01 -41.12
CA LEU A 730 5.36 -10.87 -39.65
C LEU A 730 5.13 -12.20 -38.95
N ALA A 731 4.12 -12.96 -39.40
CA ALA A 731 3.87 -14.32 -38.95
C ALA A 731 4.31 -15.32 -40.02
N VAL A 732 5.11 -16.31 -39.62
CA VAL A 732 5.72 -17.31 -40.52
C VAL A 732 5.12 -18.67 -40.18
N SER A 733 4.80 -19.48 -41.24
CA SER A 733 4.35 -20.85 -40.96
C SER A 733 5.51 -21.72 -40.48
N LYS A 734 5.24 -22.69 -39.62
CA LYS A 734 6.22 -23.65 -39.10
C LYS A 734 6.99 -24.30 -40.27
N LYS A 735 6.31 -24.69 -41.35
CA LYS A 735 6.91 -25.29 -42.53
C LYS A 735 7.88 -24.31 -43.22
N ALA A 736 7.48 -23.05 -43.40
CA ALA A 736 8.35 -22.04 -44.01
C ALA A 736 9.59 -21.73 -43.14
N LEU A 737 9.44 -21.71 -41.78
CA LEU A 737 10.57 -21.59 -40.86
C LEU A 737 11.54 -22.77 -41.02
N ALA A 738 11.04 -24.01 -41.06
CA ALA A 738 11.87 -25.20 -41.26
C ALA A 738 12.65 -25.17 -42.58
N ASN A 739 11.98 -24.89 -43.69
CA ASN A 739 12.62 -24.76 -44.99
C ASN A 739 13.70 -23.66 -45.01
N TYR A 740 13.42 -22.52 -44.35
CA TYR A 740 14.38 -21.43 -44.24
C TYR A 740 15.65 -21.85 -43.56
N PHE A 741 15.54 -22.58 -42.40
CA PHE A 741 16.70 -23.08 -41.67
C PHE A 741 17.44 -24.25 -42.35
N GLU A 742 16.80 -24.90 -43.30
CA GLU A 742 17.44 -25.92 -44.13
C GLU A 742 18.25 -25.30 -45.28
N GLU A 743 17.73 -24.26 -45.93
CA GLU A 743 18.24 -23.80 -47.22
C GLU A 743 18.98 -22.47 -47.16
N SER A 744 18.58 -21.55 -46.26
CA SER A 744 18.92 -20.13 -46.38
C SER A 744 19.42 -19.45 -45.09
N ALA A 745 19.32 -20.11 -43.94
CA ALA A 745 19.67 -19.49 -42.66
C ALA A 745 21.18 -19.23 -42.53
N TRP A 746 21.55 -18.07 -42.02
CA TRP A 746 22.89 -17.62 -41.78
C TRP A 746 23.35 -17.98 -40.37
N THR A 747 24.67 -18.00 -40.18
CA THR A 747 25.27 -18.33 -38.86
C THR A 747 24.73 -17.49 -37.71
N PHE A 748 24.41 -16.20 -37.92
CA PHE A 748 23.89 -15.31 -36.90
C PHE A 748 22.49 -15.72 -36.41
N GLU A 749 21.65 -16.35 -37.25
CA GLU A 749 20.32 -16.82 -36.86
C GLU A 749 20.39 -18.06 -35.97
N TYR A 750 21.36 -18.92 -36.23
CA TYR A 750 21.66 -20.03 -35.32
C TYR A 750 22.23 -19.52 -33.98
N MET A 751 23.06 -18.45 -33.98
CA MET A 751 23.50 -17.77 -32.79
C MET A 751 22.32 -17.20 -32.00
N ALA A 752 21.37 -16.54 -32.69
CA ALA A 752 20.16 -16.03 -32.04
C ALA A 752 19.31 -17.14 -31.38
N PHE A 753 19.27 -18.33 -31.99
CA PHE A 753 18.56 -19.48 -31.44
C PHE A 753 19.17 -20.04 -30.14
N THR A 754 20.44 -19.78 -29.88
CA THR A 754 21.03 -20.15 -28.57
C THR A 754 20.39 -19.41 -27.38
N LYS A 755 19.69 -18.30 -27.65
CA LYS A 755 18.91 -17.52 -26.68
C LYS A 755 17.39 -17.61 -26.89
N ALA A 756 16.93 -18.48 -27.81
CA ALA A 756 15.51 -18.56 -28.19
C ALA A 756 14.67 -19.40 -27.20
N ARG A 757 13.42 -18.98 -26.98
CA ARG A 757 12.45 -19.71 -26.14
C ARG A 757 11.02 -19.45 -26.61
N ALA A 758 10.17 -20.48 -26.64
CA ALA A 758 8.75 -20.33 -26.95
C ALA A 758 7.96 -19.90 -25.70
N VAL A 759 7.46 -18.65 -25.67
CA VAL A 759 6.97 -18.01 -24.44
C VAL A 759 5.45 -17.90 -24.35
N ALA A 760 4.72 -17.83 -25.47
CA ALA A 760 3.26 -17.64 -25.45
C ALA A 760 2.60 -18.39 -26.60
N GLY A 761 1.29 -18.71 -26.51
CA GLY A 761 0.48 -19.38 -27.51
C GLY A 761 0.21 -20.84 -27.18
N ASP A 762 -0.17 -21.62 -28.21
CA ASP A 762 -0.60 -23.04 -28.08
C ASP A 762 0.50 -23.93 -27.51
N THR A 763 0.21 -24.67 -26.47
CA THR A 763 1.17 -25.50 -25.74
C THR A 763 1.88 -26.52 -26.62
N LEU A 764 1.14 -27.22 -27.49
CA LEU A 764 1.72 -28.24 -28.40
C LEU A 764 2.69 -27.59 -29.39
N LEU A 765 2.32 -26.46 -29.96
CA LEU A 765 3.21 -25.77 -30.90
C LEU A 765 4.42 -25.16 -30.19
N ARG A 766 4.26 -24.71 -28.96
CA ARG A 766 5.40 -24.25 -28.13
C ARG A 766 6.42 -25.37 -27.91
N GLU A 767 5.96 -26.54 -27.46
CA GLU A 767 6.84 -27.72 -27.26
C GLU A 767 7.54 -28.13 -28.55
N ASP A 768 6.84 -28.08 -29.67
CA ASP A 768 7.37 -28.40 -30.97
C ASP A 768 8.45 -27.40 -31.42
N MET A 769 8.23 -26.10 -31.15
CA MET A 769 9.22 -25.05 -31.43
C MET A 769 10.44 -25.14 -30.51
N GLU A 770 10.30 -25.50 -29.25
CA GLU A 770 11.42 -25.75 -28.35
C GLU A 770 12.28 -26.92 -28.87
N ASN A 771 11.63 -28.01 -29.31
CA ASN A 771 12.33 -29.12 -29.92
C ASN A 771 13.03 -28.72 -31.24
N PHE A 772 12.39 -27.89 -32.05
CA PHE A 772 12.97 -27.36 -33.29
C PHE A 772 14.22 -26.50 -32.99
N ILE A 773 14.14 -25.59 -32.01
CA ILE A 773 15.26 -24.74 -31.59
C ILE A 773 16.45 -25.63 -31.19
N VAL A 774 16.23 -26.64 -30.33
CA VAL A 774 17.28 -27.57 -29.89
C VAL A 774 17.87 -28.35 -31.05
N GLN A 775 17.05 -28.80 -32.02
CA GLN A 775 17.53 -29.47 -33.23
C GLN A 775 18.42 -28.55 -34.06
N GLN A 776 18.03 -27.28 -34.24
CA GLN A 776 18.86 -26.33 -34.99
C GLN A 776 20.18 -26.02 -34.29
N ILE A 777 20.20 -25.93 -32.95
CA ILE A 777 21.44 -25.74 -32.18
C ILE A 777 22.36 -26.96 -32.33
N ARG A 778 21.82 -28.19 -32.35
CA ARG A 778 22.56 -29.46 -32.48
C ARG A 778 23.01 -29.80 -33.89
N LYS A 779 22.64 -29.02 -34.89
CA LYS A 779 22.99 -29.29 -36.29
C LYS A 779 24.53 -29.26 -36.44
N GLU A 780 25.14 -30.31 -37.05
CA GLU A 780 26.56 -30.35 -37.36
C GLU A 780 26.94 -29.19 -38.33
N ARG A 781 28.07 -28.57 -38.08
CA ARG A 781 28.57 -27.41 -38.81
C ARG A 781 30.05 -27.54 -39.14
N ASP A 782 30.49 -26.92 -40.24
CA ASP A 782 31.88 -26.65 -40.49
C ASP A 782 32.42 -25.63 -39.48
N ILE A 783 33.36 -26.09 -38.62
CA ILE A 783 33.87 -25.35 -37.48
C ILE A 783 34.66 -24.12 -37.89
N ASP A 784 35.47 -24.24 -38.97
CA ASP A 784 36.27 -23.11 -39.48
C ASP A 784 35.35 -22.02 -40.08
N LYS A 785 34.32 -22.44 -40.79
CA LYS A 785 33.31 -21.52 -41.29
C LYS A 785 32.56 -20.86 -40.14
N LEU A 786 32.11 -21.61 -39.14
CA LEU A 786 31.42 -21.09 -37.94
C LEU A 786 32.27 -20.02 -37.26
N ARG A 787 33.57 -20.33 -37.01
CA ARG A 787 34.53 -19.42 -36.37
C ARG A 787 34.66 -18.11 -37.13
N ASN A 788 34.88 -18.19 -38.44
CA ASN A 788 35.05 -17.01 -39.32
C ASN A 788 33.77 -16.16 -39.38
N ASP A 789 32.62 -16.80 -39.54
CA ASP A 789 31.32 -16.11 -39.57
C ASP A 789 31.04 -15.33 -38.28
N VAL A 790 31.36 -15.94 -37.12
CA VAL A 790 31.19 -15.31 -35.76
C VAL A 790 32.16 -14.13 -35.63
N ALA A 791 33.42 -14.28 -36.04
CA ALA A 791 34.43 -13.21 -36.01
C ALA A 791 34.03 -12.05 -36.90
N ASP A 792 33.65 -12.31 -38.17
CA ASP A 792 33.18 -11.31 -39.11
C ASP A 792 31.94 -10.54 -38.62
N MET A 793 30.99 -11.25 -37.96
CA MET A 793 29.80 -10.66 -37.39
C MET A 793 30.18 -9.68 -36.29
N ARG A 794 31.09 -10.04 -35.39
CA ARG A 794 31.57 -9.16 -34.32
C ARG A 794 32.24 -7.90 -34.85
N GLU A 795 33.05 -8.02 -35.91
CA GLU A 795 33.68 -6.87 -36.57
C GLU A 795 32.63 -5.93 -37.21
N ARG A 796 31.57 -6.48 -37.80
CA ARG A 796 30.46 -5.67 -38.35
C ARG A 796 29.75 -4.89 -37.22
N ILE A 797 29.45 -5.54 -36.09
CA ILE A 797 28.84 -4.88 -34.94
C ILE A 797 29.72 -3.74 -34.44
N GLU A 798 31.02 -3.91 -34.36
CA GLU A 798 31.94 -2.86 -33.92
C GLU A 798 31.99 -1.68 -34.89
N LYS A 799 31.88 -1.93 -36.20
CA LYS A 799 31.82 -0.87 -37.23
C LYS A 799 30.47 -0.11 -37.18
N GLU A 800 29.38 -0.79 -36.95
CA GLU A 800 28.03 -0.19 -36.85
C GLU A 800 27.78 0.51 -35.53
N HIS A 801 28.34 -0.02 -34.43
CA HIS A 801 28.18 0.46 -33.04
C HIS A 801 29.56 0.57 -32.38
N PRO A 802 30.37 1.56 -32.75
CA PRO A 802 31.69 1.75 -32.12
C PRO A 802 31.46 2.16 -30.63
N ALA A 803 32.17 1.52 -29.72
CA ALA A 803 32.11 1.86 -28.31
C ALA A 803 32.54 3.31 -28.06
N VAL A 804 31.75 4.09 -27.32
CA VAL A 804 32.05 5.49 -27.01
C VAL A 804 33.22 5.62 -26.05
N ASN A 805 33.30 4.74 -25.09
CA ASN A 805 34.39 4.63 -24.11
C ASN A 805 34.40 3.21 -23.52
N HIS A 806 35.30 2.91 -22.58
CA HIS A 806 35.40 1.58 -21.97
C HIS A 806 34.23 1.23 -21.03
N TRP A 807 33.41 2.22 -20.65
CA TRP A 807 32.17 1.98 -19.89
C TRP A 807 30.97 1.61 -20.80
N ASP A 808 31.15 1.58 -22.11
CA ASP A 808 30.14 0.99 -23.00
C ASP A 808 30.24 -0.54 -22.98
N LEU A 809 29.87 -1.11 -21.83
CA LEU A 809 30.03 -2.53 -21.49
C LEU A 809 29.39 -3.50 -22.49
N LYS A 810 28.45 -3.01 -23.31
CA LYS A 810 27.80 -3.81 -24.33
C LYS A 810 28.69 -3.99 -25.57
N TYR A 811 29.31 -2.92 -26.07
CA TYR A 811 29.97 -2.92 -27.37
C TYR A 811 31.48 -2.84 -27.30
N VAL A 812 32.06 -2.47 -26.14
CA VAL A 812 33.52 -2.47 -25.96
C VAL A 812 34.12 -3.86 -26.21
N ARG A 813 35.36 -3.91 -26.71
CA ARG A 813 36.11 -5.18 -26.82
C ARG A 813 36.39 -5.73 -25.44
N GLY A 814 36.06 -7.02 -25.25
CA GLY A 814 36.10 -7.66 -23.94
C GLY A 814 34.84 -7.39 -23.09
N GLY A 815 33.80 -6.76 -23.66
CA GLY A 815 32.53 -6.53 -23.01
C GLY A 815 31.52 -7.68 -23.15
N LEU A 816 30.27 -7.41 -22.81
CA LEU A 816 29.17 -8.40 -22.80
C LEU A 816 28.93 -9.07 -24.16
N THR A 817 29.06 -8.33 -25.26
CA THR A 817 28.90 -8.90 -26.61
C THR A 817 29.98 -9.95 -26.91
N ASP A 818 31.23 -9.73 -26.49
CA ASP A 818 32.30 -10.71 -26.69
C ASP A 818 32.04 -11.97 -25.86
N ILE A 819 31.58 -11.85 -24.63
CA ILE A 819 31.20 -13.00 -23.78
C ILE A 819 30.03 -13.77 -24.42
N ASP A 820 29.00 -13.08 -24.90
CA ASP A 820 27.87 -13.69 -25.61
C ASP A 820 28.34 -14.49 -26.84
N PHE A 821 29.25 -13.91 -27.64
CA PHE A 821 29.78 -14.53 -28.84
C PHE A 821 30.65 -15.78 -28.51
N ILE A 822 31.46 -15.70 -27.46
CA ILE A 822 32.20 -16.86 -26.96
C ILE A 822 31.22 -17.98 -26.57
N ALA A 823 30.20 -17.68 -25.74
CA ALA A 823 29.22 -18.66 -25.28
C ALA A 823 28.45 -19.30 -26.44
N GLN A 824 27.96 -18.49 -27.37
CA GLN A 824 27.19 -18.92 -28.53
C GLN A 824 28.05 -19.79 -29.48
N TYR A 825 29.28 -19.37 -29.76
CA TYR A 825 30.23 -20.16 -30.56
C TYR A 825 30.49 -21.53 -29.93
N LEU A 826 30.82 -21.55 -28.65
CA LEU A 826 31.09 -22.80 -27.93
C LEU A 826 29.87 -23.72 -27.90
N LEU A 827 28.67 -23.18 -27.66
CA LEU A 827 27.47 -23.99 -27.67
C LEU A 827 27.24 -24.60 -29.07
N LEU A 828 27.28 -23.78 -30.13
CA LEU A 828 27.05 -24.24 -31.50
C LEU A 828 28.13 -25.26 -31.98
N HIS A 829 29.36 -25.13 -31.46
CA HIS A 829 30.47 -26.04 -31.74
C HIS A 829 30.26 -27.40 -31.07
N HIS A 830 29.88 -27.40 -29.78
CA HIS A 830 29.87 -28.62 -28.96
C HIS A 830 28.49 -29.29 -28.85
N ALA A 831 27.41 -28.59 -29.17
CA ALA A 831 26.02 -29.08 -29.04
C ALA A 831 25.75 -30.43 -29.73
N PRO A 832 26.34 -30.78 -30.88
CA PRO A 832 26.16 -32.10 -31.49
C PRO A 832 26.53 -33.27 -30.57
N ASP A 833 27.60 -33.10 -29.76
CA ASP A 833 28.15 -34.11 -28.86
C ASP A 833 27.62 -34.05 -27.42
N MET A 834 26.87 -33.03 -27.08
CA MET A 834 26.31 -32.84 -25.72
C MET A 834 25.07 -33.69 -25.48
N LYS A 835 24.95 -34.30 -24.29
CA LYS A 835 23.72 -35.08 -23.90
C LYS A 835 22.48 -34.18 -23.77
N GLU A 836 22.65 -33.06 -23.11
CA GLU A 836 21.60 -32.06 -22.91
C GLU A 836 22.00 -30.73 -23.54
N VAL A 837 21.13 -30.15 -24.30
CA VAL A 837 21.32 -28.85 -24.94
C VAL A 837 20.05 -28.04 -24.69
N LYS A 838 20.21 -26.84 -24.18
CA LYS A 838 19.14 -25.85 -23.99
C LYS A 838 19.63 -24.48 -24.43
N SER A 839 18.72 -23.67 -24.92
CA SER A 839 18.95 -22.24 -25.09
C SER A 839 18.99 -21.55 -23.71
N GLY A 840 19.74 -20.47 -23.60
CA GLY A 840 19.87 -19.76 -22.32
C GLY A 840 20.81 -18.57 -22.38
N SER A 841 21.10 -18.00 -21.22
CA SER A 841 22.10 -16.95 -21.05
C SER A 841 23.52 -17.44 -21.33
N ALA A 842 24.46 -16.51 -21.53
CA ALA A 842 25.89 -16.87 -21.66
C ALA A 842 26.35 -17.71 -20.45
N ARG A 843 25.90 -17.32 -19.23
CA ARG A 843 26.17 -18.07 -18.00
C ARG A 843 25.59 -19.50 -18.05
N ASP A 844 24.32 -19.66 -18.45
CA ASP A 844 23.68 -20.98 -18.56
C ASP A 844 24.44 -21.89 -19.52
N ILE A 845 24.87 -21.31 -20.65
CA ILE A 845 25.66 -22.01 -21.65
C ILE A 845 27.00 -22.44 -21.06
N PHE A 846 27.72 -21.56 -20.39
CA PHE A 846 29.00 -21.91 -19.72
C PHE A 846 28.82 -22.98 -18.65
N MET A 847 27.75 -22.92 -17.86
CA MET A 847 27.42 -23.96 -16.87
C MET A 847 27.11 -25.31 -17.52
N MET A 848 26.41 -25.36 -18.65
CA MET A 848 26.16 -26.58 -19.42
C MET A 848 27.48 -27.16 -19.93
N LEU A 849 28.32 -26.34 -20.53
CA LEU A 849 29.66 -26.76 -21.03
C LEU A 849 30.54 -27.31 -19.89
N ARG A 850 30.60 -26.63 -18.77
CA ARG A 850 31.33 -27.04 -17.56
C ARG A 850 30.92 -28.43 -17.07
N ASN A 851 29.57 -28.65 -16.99
CA ASN A 851 29.02 -29.95 -16.56
C ASN A 851 29.35 -31.08 -17.55
N THR A 852 29.39 -30.77 -18.83
CA THR A 852 29.74 -31.76 -19.89
C THR A 852 31.21 -32.18 -19.80
N ILE A 853 32.11 -31.25 -19.52
CA ILE A 853 33.56 -31.51 -19.34
C ILE A 853 33.83 -32.31 -18.06
N GLY A 854 33.12 -32.03 -16.97
CA GLY A 854 33.25 -32.71 -15.68
C GLY A 854 32.74 -34.17 -15.68
N CYS A 855 31.95 -34.58 -16.68
CA CYS A 855 31.47 -35.97 -16.83
C CYS A 855 32.40 -36.92 -17.60
N HIS A 856 33.55 -36.45 -18.11
CA HIS A 856 34.56 -37.34 -18.65
C HIS A 856 35.48 -37.84 -17.52
N PRO A 857 35.53 -39.17 -17.22
CA PRO A 857 36.34 -39.68 -16.12
C PRO A 857 37.81 -39.40 -16.37
N GLU A 858 38.45 -38.85 -15.36
CA GLU A 858 39.86 -38.57 -15.10
C GLU A 858 40.87 -39.23 -16.02
N ARG A 859 41.67 -38.44 -16.69
CA ARG A 859 43.04 -38.80 -16.96
C ARG A 859 43.93 -38.42 -15.77
N SER A 860 43.83 -39.19 -14.68
CA SER A 860 44.91 -39.18 -13.68
C SER A 860 46.11 -39.92 -14.28
N VAL A 861 47.15 -39.12 -14.50
CA VAL A 861 48.50 -39.67 -14.77
C VAL A 861 49.02 -40.23 -13.44
N SER A 862 48.84 -41.50 -13.21
CA SER A 862 49.67 -42.27 -12.29
C SER A 862 49.86 -43.64 -12.91
N GLY A 863 51.11 -43.93 -13.25
CA GLY A 863 51.50 -45.18 -13.83
C GLY A 863 51.29 -46.39 -12.89
N VAL A 864 50.72 -47.45 -13.47
CA VAL A 864 51.15 -48.83 -13.25
C VAL A 864 50.80 -49.63 -14.52
N GLU A 865 51.70 -50.33 -15.06
CA GLU A 865 51.60 -51.29 -16.15
C GLU A 865 50.64 -52.44 -15.78
N GLY A 866 49.85 -52.92 -16.71
CA GLY A 866 49.09 -54.13 -16.56
C GLY A 866 48.03 -54.37 -17.61
N SER A 867 48.43 -54.81 -18.82
CA SER A 867 47.68 -55.73 -19.74
C SER A 867 46.20 -55.92 -19.58
N LEU A 868 45.34 -55.49 -20.60
CA LEU A 868 44.63 -56.48 -21.50
C LEU A 868 43.75 -55.75 -22.52
N LYS A 869 43.92 -56.11 -23.73
CA LYS A 869 43.24 -55.88 -24.98
C LYS A 869 41.70 -55.66 -24.87
N ASN A 870 41.29 -54.45 -25.22
CA ASN A 870 40.15 -54.25 -26.17
C ASN A 870 40.19 -52.77 -26.66
N LYS A 871 40.72 -52.62 -27.86
CA LYS A 871 40.78 -51.34 -28.57
C LYS A 871 39.41 -51.03 -29.16
N ALA A 872 38.59 -50.27 -28.49
CA ALA A 872 37.62 -49.46 -29.21
C ALA A 872 38.40 -48.30 -29.87
N LYS A 873 38.40 -48.22 -31.15
CA LYS A 873 39.04 -47.16 -31.95
C LYS A 873 38.36 -45.82 -31.58
N ILE A 874 39.04 -44.98 -30.81
CA ILE A 874 38.73 -43.55 -30.73
C ILE A 874 39.25 -42.96 -32.05
N PRO A 875 38.42 -42.16 -32.75
CA PRO A 875 38.86 -41.48 -33.96
C PRO A 875 40.02 -40.53 -33.61
N ARG A 876 41.06 -40.52 -34.46
CA ARG A 876 42.29 -39.74 -34.34
C ARG A 876 42.09 -38.21 -34.45
N GLN A 877 40.84 -37.71 -34.47
CA GLN A 877 40.51 -36.32 -34.64
C GLN A 877 40.27 -35.54 -33.33
N ALA A 878 40.33 -36.21 -32.17
CA ALA A 878 40.14 -35.62 -30.85
C ALA A 878 41.41 -34.96 -30.22
N GLN A 879 42.45 -34.70 -31.03
CA GLN A 879 43.69 -34.09 -30.50
C GLN A 879 43.85 -32.58 -30.75
N HIS A 880 42.83 -31.90 -31.32
CA HIS A 880 42.81 -30.47 -31.53
C HIS A 880 41.46 -29.78 -31.20
N ASP A 881 40.67 -30.38 -30.31
CA ASP A 881 39.43 -29.74 -29.88
C ASP A 881 39.72 -28.70 -28.81
N ASN A 882 39.50 -27.40 -29.12
CA ASN A 882 39.57 -26.22 -28.26
C ASN A 882 38.46 -26.25 -27.19
N PHE A 883 38.40 -27.28 -26.35
CA PHE A 883 37.65 -27.21 -25.09
C PHE A 883 38.38 -26.25 -24.16
N LEU A 884 37.66 -25.21 -23.69
CA LEU A 884 38.16 -24.39 -22.60
C LEU A 884 38.32 -25.26 -21.36
N ASP A 885 39.41 -25.07 -20.63
CA ASP A 885 39.53 -25.73 -19.34
C ASP A 885 38.49 -25.20 -18.34
N PRO A 886 38.10 -26.01 -17.33
CA PRO A 886 37.07 -25.63 -16.36
C PRO A 886 37.38 -24.32 -15.63
N GLN A 887 38.62 -23.96 -15.42
CA GLN A 887 39.03 -22.73 -14.77
C GLN A 887 38.69 -21.50 -15.64
N THR A 888 39.00 -21.56 -16.92
CA THR A 888 38.66 -20.51 -17.88
C THR A 888 37.14 -20.30 -17.97
N ILE A 889 36.36 -21.39 -17.94
CA ILE A 889 34.88 -21.28 -17.91
C ILE A 889 34.41 -20.59 -16.63
N ASP A 890 34.97 -20.95 -15.48
CA ASP A 890 34.64 -20.31 -14.21
C ASP A 890 35.01 -18.82 -14.21
N GLU A 891 36.14 -18.45 -14.78
CA GLU A 891 36.57 -17.06 -14.95
C GLU A 891 35.60 -16.29 -15.85
N LEU A 892 35.14 -16.85 -16.98
CA LEU A 892 34.16 -16.21 -17.87
C LEU A 892 32.79 -16.02 -17.20
N ILE A 893 32.34 -16.97 -16.35
CA ILE A 893 31.14 -16.84 -15.55
C ILE A 893 31.24 -15.65 -14.59
N GLU A 894 32.37 -15.53 -13.88
CA GLU A 894 32.61 -14.42 -12.95
C GLU A 894 32.74 -13.07 -13.67
N TYR A 895 33.41 -13.02 -14.84
CA TYR A 895 33.49 -11.82 -15.66
C TYR A 895 32.11 -11.39 -16.17
N ASN A 896 31.30 -12.32 -16.67
CA ASN A 896 29.93 -12.04 -17.11
C ASN A 896 29.10 -11.43 -15.97
N LYS A 897 29.14 -12.07 -14.79
CA LYS A 897 28.43 -11.60 -13.61
C LYS A 897 28.84 -10.18 -13.21
N PHE A 898 30.14 -9.89 -13.21
CA PHE A 898 30.68 -8.58 -12.87
C PHE A 898 30.22 -7.50 -13.87
N LEU A 899 30.31 -7.75 -15.17
CA LEU A 899 29.88 -6.82 -16.21
C LEU A 899 28.36 -6.60 -16.19
N GLU A 900 27.57 -7.65 -15.99
CA GLU A 900 26.10 -7.53 -15.87
C GLU A 900 25.66 -6.72 -14.67
N GLN A 901 26.32 -6.86 -13.52
CA GLN A 901 26.01 -6.06 -12.33
C GLN A 901 26.16 -4.56 -12.60
N ILE A 902 27.27 -4.17 -13.23
CA ILE A 902 27.51 -2.78 -13.59
C ILE A 902 26.52 -2.33 -14.68
N PHE A 903 26.35 -3.12 -15.72
CA PHE A 903 25.47 -2.80 -16.85
C PHE A 903 24.01 -2.59 -16.42
N ASN A 904 23.47 -3.49 -15.60
CA ASN A 904 22.09 -3.37 -15.12
C ASN A 904 21.88 -2.15 -14.21
N MET A 905 22.87 -1.84 -13.35
CA MET A 905 22.82 -0.64 -12.52
C MET A 905 22.90 0.62 -13.38
N LEU A 906 23.78 0.66 -14.40
CA LEU A 906 23.86 1.79 -15.33
C LEU A 906 22.54 1.98 -16.10
N ARG A 907 21.89 0.89 -16.54
CA ARG A 907 20.60 0.95 -17.25
C ARG A 907 19.42 1.38 -16.37
N LEU A 908 19.50 1.17 -15.07
CA LEU A 908 18.53 1.68 -14.10
C LEU A 908 18.75 3.18 -13.81
N CYS A 909 20.02 3.59 -13.73
CA CYS A 909 20.43 4.88 -13.21
C CYS A 909 20.76 5.94 -14.27
N SER A 910 20.89 5.57 -15.54
CA SER A 910 21.26 6.49 -16.61
C SER A 910 20.52 6.21 -17.90
N ASP A 911 19.94 7.26 -18.48
CA ASP A 911 19.34 7.23 -19.83
C ASP A 911 20.38 7.50 -20.93
N LYS A 912 21.60 7.86 -20.55
CA LYS A 912 22.71 8.23 -21.45
C LYS A 912 23.91 7.31 -21.22
N ASP A 913 24.79 7.30 -22.21
CA ASP A 913 26.06 6.61 -22.08
C ASP A 913 26.86 7.18 -20.90
N PHE A 914 27.39 6.29 -20.07
CA PHE A 914 28.15 6.66 -18.88
C PHE A 914 29.53 7.17 -19.31
N ASP A 915 29.92 8.33 -18.75
CA ASP A 915 31.25 8.93 -18.88
C ASP A 915 31.82 9.18 -17.47
N ASP A 916 32.89 8.51 -17.12
CA ASP A 916 33.53 8.55 -15.80
C ASP A 916 34.00 9.97 -15.40
N LYS A 917 34.29 10.84 -16.38
CA LYS A 917 34.75 12.23 -16.12
C LYS A 917 33.62 13.17 -15.73
N THR A 918 32.44 12.92 -16.25
CA THR A 918 31.26 13.79 -16.05
C THR A 918 30.21 13.16 -15.13
N ALA A 919 30.36 11.87 -14.82
CA ALA A 919 29.42 11.14 -14.00
C ALA A 919 29.36 11.66 -12.57
N PRO A 920 28.14 11.77 -11.99
CA PRO A 920 27.96 12.22 -10.59
C PRO A 920 28.66 11.29 -9.59
N GLU A 921 29.27 11.86 -8.56
CA GLU A 921 29.96 11.09 -7.51
C GLU A 921 29.08 10.06 -6.78
N GLY A 922 27.79 10.34 -6.64
CA GLY A 922 26.84 9.41 -6.04
C GLY A 922 26.60 8.16 -6.91
N LEU A 923 26.55 8.32 -8.25
CA LEU A 923 26.44 7.17 -9.15
C LEU A 923 27.71 6.32 -9.10
N LYS A 924 28.91 6.94 -9.04
CA LYS A 924 30.18 6.23 -8.86
C LYS A 924 30.19 5.43 -7.55
N LYS A 925 29.75 6.04 -6.44
CA LYS A 925 29.62 5.35 -5.14
C LYS A 925 28.62 4.18 -5.19
N LEU A 926 27.50 4.35 -5.91
CA LEU A 926 26.52 3.29 -6.08
C LEU A 926 27.09 2.11 -6.86
N LEU A 927 27.80 2.36 -7.97
CA LEU A 927 28.49 1.32 -8.74
C LEU A 927 29.53 0.56 -7.90
N VAL A 928 30.37 1.28 -7.15
CA VAL A 928 31.33 0.70 -6.21
C VAL A 928 30.67 -0.23 -5.20
N LYS A 929 29.55 0.23 -4.60
CA LYS A 929 28.76 -0.56 -3.66
C LYS A 929 28.16 -1.82 -4.31
N THR A 930 27.68 -1.70 -5.54
CA THR A 930 27.01 -2.79 -6.28
C THR A 930 27.94 -3.99 -6.49
N VAL A 931 29.21 -3.74 -6.79
CA VAL A 931 30.19 -4.80 -7.04
C VAL A 931 31.09 -5.10 -5.83
N GLY A 932 30.96 -4.37 -4.73
CA GLY A 932 31.68 -4.59 -3.48
C GLY A 932 33.14 -4.12 -3.50
N GLU A 933 33.50 -3.16 -4.39
CA GLU A 933 34.83 -2.58 -4.44
C GLU A 933 35.01 -1.48 -3.38
N LYS A 934 36.27 -1.07 -3.11
CA LYS A 934 36.59 -0.06 -2.08
C LYS A 934 36.54 1.37 -2.60
N SER A 935 36.84 1.58 -3.87
CA SER A 935 36.87 2.88 -4.52
C SER A 935 36.51 2.77 -6.00
N PHE A 936 36.15 3.90 -6.62
CA PHE A 936 35.89 3.95 -8.05
C PHE A 936 37.15 3.65 -8.89
N ASP A 937 38.33 4.07 -8.43
CA ASP A 937 39.59 3.75 -9.10
C ASP A 937 39.92 2.26 -9.10
N GLU A 938 39.58 1.54 -8.02
CA GLU A 938 39.74 0.06 -7.97
C GLU A 938 38.70 -0.61 -8.88
N LEU A 939 37.49 -0.13 -8.92
CA LEU A 939 36.45 -0.61 -9.84
C LEU A 939 36.90 -0.45 -11.29
N ASP A 940 37.37 0.74 -11.67
CA ASP A 940 37.82 1.06 -13.01
C ASP A 940 39.00 0.17 -13.45
N LYS A 941 39.98 0.01 -12.60
CA LYS A 941 41.12 -0.92 -12.85
C LYS A 941 40.64 -2.36 -13.01
N ARG A 942 39.70 -2.80 -12.19
CA ARG A 942 39.14 -4.16 -12.31
C ARG A 942 38.37 -4.32 -13.62
N LEU A 943 37.60 -3.33 -14.02
CA LEU A 943 36.85 -3.33 -15.26
C LEU A 943 37.81 -3.49 -16.47
N LEU A 944 38.84 -2.66 -16.55
CA LEU A 944 39.85 -2.75 -17.62
C LEU A 944 40.57 -4.11 -17.63
N LEU A 945 40.83 -4.70 -16.48
CA LEU A 945 41.42 -6.03 -16.39
C LEU A 945 40.49 -7.13 -16.92
N VAL A 946 39.19 -7.06 -16.54
CA VAL A 946 38.17 -8.00 -17.02
C VAL A 946 38.02 -7.90 -18.53
N GLU A 947 37.88 -6.70 -19.07
CA GLU A 947 37.79 -6.47 -20.52
C GLU A 947 38.99 -7.06 -21.26
N LYS A 948 40.19 -6.79 -20.78
CA LYS A 948 41.42 -7.36 -21.37
C LYS A 948 41.41 -8.88 -21.35
N ASN A 949 41.01 -9.50 -20.26
CA ASN A 949 40.98 -10.94 -20.11
C ASN A 949 39.96 -11.60 -21.02
N VAL A 950 38.71 -11.05 -21.03
CA VAL A 950 37.65 -11.51 -21.95
C VAL A 950 38.08 -11.38 -23.40
N TYR A 951 38.67 -10.24 -23.76
CA TYR A 951 39.16 -10.04 -25.12
C TYR A 951 40.27 -11.05 -25.49
N ASN A 952 41.20 -11.36 -24.58
CA ASN A 952 42.21 -12.39 -24.81
C ASN A 952 41.56 -13.76 -25.05
N HIS A 953 40.54 -14.14 -24.27
CA HIS A 953 39.79 -15.39 -24.50
C HIS A 953 39.10 -15.38 -25.86
N TYR A 954 38.47 -14.25 -26.23
CA TYR A 954 37.82 -14.07 -27.52
C TYR A 954 38.82 -14.29 -28.69
N ILE A 955 39.99 -13.63 -28.65
CA ILE A 955 41.01 -13.77 -29.69
C ILE A 955 41.53 -15.20 -29.78
N SER A 956 41.83 -15.84 -28.63
CA SER A 956 42.37 -17.23 -28.62
C SER A 956 41.40 -18.23 -29.25
N LEU A 957 40.07 -18.00 -29.12
CA LEU A 957 39.07 -18.91 -29.64
C LEU A 957 38.64 -18.63 -31.07
N LEU A 958 38.49 -17.35 -31.41
CA LEU A 958 37.80 -16.91 -32.63
C LEU A 958 38.76 -16.30 -33.68
N ASN A 959 39.99 -15.87 -33.28
CA ASN A 959 40.94 -15.23 -34.17
C ASN A 959 42.40 -15.64 -33.91
N PRO A 960 42.72 -16.97 -33.88
CA PRO A 960 44.01 -17.48 -33.48
C PRO A 960 45.19 -17.02 -34.34
N ASN A 961 44.93 -16.51 -35.56
CA ASN A 961 45.95 -16.01 -36.49
C ASN A 961 46.45 -14.58 -36.15
N ASN A 962 45.74 -13.84 -35.29
CA ASN A 962 46.07 -12.48 -34.84
C ASN A 962 46.65 -12.41 -33.43
N SER A 963 47.05 -13.51 -32.82
CA SER A 963 47.61 -13.62 -31.46
C SER A 963 49.04 -13.13 -31.32
N GLY A 964 49.53 -12.24 -32.20
CA GLY A 964 50.94 -11.84 -32.32
C GLY A 964 51.21 -10.32 -32.44
N GLU A 965 50.29 -9.40 -31.93
CA GLU A 965 50.67 -8.00 -31.74
C GLU A 965 50.26 -7.47 -30.37
#